data_b7aa3aac4acd09b02482238bd8f6d39f
#
_entry.id   b7aa3aac4acd09b02482238bd8f6d39f
#
_cell.length_a   1.000
_cell.length_b   1.000
_cell.length_c   1.000
_cell.angle_alpha   90.00
_cell.angle_beta   90.00
_cell.angle_gamma   90.00
#
_symmetry.space_group_name_H-M   'P 1'
#
loop_
_entity.id
_entity.type
_entity.pdbx_description
1 polymer ?
#
loop_
_entity_poly.entity_id
_entity_poly.type
_entity_poly.pdbx_seq_one_letter_code
_entity_poly.pdbx_strand_id
1 'polypeptide(L)'
;MPRARKPLPEGFEEVDDSGKHARCLTCCHFGHEKITRGKVQAHLESGIHDANIRHLAKRREADAARKQLLSNIYDDHQLPNPAFQLHQQLPRPSMFSDSSSRAPAGEENISGAHTPQFQAILPDVHGPNISMGMEPACAPDVAAAQARLDRLAEQMRSQALYEEEFGDSLDEDPEMHDLRDRLSGLMDQNEQYRPESAEEEAKRWRPYPDKITMLLDIVDNLPRLRMSSAQFRIILWLLNECGVPDIPSYDTFRKRQKDINKTCGTAKTQAHTSTLGNKFFTNNIADSIAMDFSNPEIAPHLNFYPEETSGPISEVWQAERWKEFKANELTPMFSRGLKQFFIEELCQLDDTTYVIPHLWIIREGKLCADCSEVAVTPHGWSISATKRSVQATKFLFNYYDIISRVGSTPKWADDTQPPEMPNPIRSLAPGRDIYVVMAPIWADDVSGNRSKQYNKHMNMYMANSNLPGRLLQQEYFVRFVSTSPHASSPEQFAAVRDQINATQKEPIICYNADTKRECAVIVRCPGLPADNPQQAEEASHIGGNGNFPCRKCEVGGTQKEKQNNDAYHAHHLVGVARDAGKIKAALHKQLQAAMTGIDKRVTDLQKATGTKDKVTQYWIDELLKKARVLKKSRRPADDISRELRLWLDAQPGDKMNPLLSISGLDPSQDTPVEILHTILLGVVKYAWYILHTSWSEDERNLFAARLQCTDIDGLSIAPIRAFHLTQYRNNLIGKDFKMLMQTTPFHVHGISEATEKHPDRFTLVKAVGELGAALWVHEIKDMEMYLADLEVLTANVLDAFGDVDCKKILVKIKLHLLPHLIDDIRRFGPAIRNSTEVFECFNAVFRLCSVLSNHQAPSRDIAQKFTSMDRVKHILSGGYWKEGSQWVQAGSGVRSVLRKKPIIQRYLGWVPDNSAAPGTLTLAAERHGLVDWASATSIASDEVGIYRKYPLDSRWRHAQTLIAKSGDVCRPGSWVFFHSDE
;
A
#
# COMPACT_ATOMS: atom_id res chain seq x y z
N MET A 1 33.83 -51.13 29.51
CA MET A 1 32.50 -51.26 28.95
C MET A 1 31.75 -49.99 29.21
N PRO A 2 31.15 -49.33 28.22
CA PRO A 2 30.34 -48.15 28.47
C PRO A 2 29.12 -48.54 29.28
N ARG A 3 28.81 -47.76 30.35
CA ARG A 3 27.62 -47.96 31.17
C ARG A 3 26.36 -47.90 30.29
N ALA A 4 25.47 -48.89 30.44
CA ALA A 4 24.19 -48.93 29.77
C ALA A 4 23.42 -47.62 30.00
N ARG A 5 22.88 -47.03 28.95
CA ARG A 5 22.09 -45.79 29.04
C ARG A 5 20.77 -46.07 29.76
N LYS A 6 20.39 -45.22 30.72
CA LYS A 6 19.05 -45.32 31.34
C LYS A 6 17.98 -45.12 30.27
N PRO A 7 16.89 -45.90 30.24
CA PRO A 7 15.81 -45.69 29.32
C PRO A 7 15.18 -44.28 29.49
N LEU A 8 14.63 -43.75 28.44
CA LEU A 8 13.86 -42.51 28.53
C LEU A 8 12.51 -42.77 29.22
N PRO A 9 11.95 -41.78 29.96
CA PRO A 9 10.59 -41.89 30.49
C PRO A 9 9.57 -42.04 29.38
N GLU A 10 8.40 -42.57 29.71
CA GLU A 10 7.25 -42.63 28.79
C GLU A 10 6.88 -41.23 28.27
N GLY A 11 6.56 -41.11 27.00
CA GLY A 11 6.28 -39.82 26.34
C GLY A 11 7.50 -39.09 25.78
N PHE A 12 8.68 -39.77 25.77
CA PHE A 12 9.89 -39.22 25.16
C PHE A 12 10.48 -40.19 24.15
N GLU A 13 11.01 -39.65 23.06
CA GLU A 13 11.75 -40.37 22.03
C GLU A 13 13.17 -39.84 21.84
N GLU A 14 14.09 -40.66 21.39
CA GLU A 14 15.44 -40.22 21.00
C GLU A 14 15.38 -39.50 19.67
N VAL A 15 16.13 -38.39 19.57
CA VAL A 15 16.09 -37.54 18.37
C VAL A 15 17.31 -37.75 17.47
N ASP A 16 18.38 -38.32 18.03
CA ASP A 16 19.63 -38.53 17.28
C ASP A 16 20.36 -39.82 17.75
N ASP A 17 21.14 -40.39 16.84
CA ASP A 17 21.91 -41.61 17.11
C ASP A 17 22.97 -41.43 18.21
N SER A 18 23.28 -40.18 18.56
CA SER A 18 24.19 -39.89 19.68
C SER A 18 23.56 -40.14 21.04
N GLY A 19 22.23 -40.23 21.11
CA GLY A 19 21.44 -40.42 22.33
C GLY A 19 21.63 -39.32 23.36
N LYS A 20 22.12 -38.15 22.95
CA LYS A 20 22.30 -36.96 23.81
C LYS A 20 21.05 -36.13 23.94
N HIS A 21 20.13 -36.26 22.98
CA HIS A 21 18.90 -35.44 22.92
C HIS A 21 17.68 -36.34 22.91
N ALA A 22 16.61 -35.85 23.53
CA ALA A 22 15.30 -36.47 23.56
C ALA A 22 14.24 -35.44 23.12
N ARG A 23 13.11 -35.91 22.58
CA ARG A 23 11.96 -35.11 22.24
C ARG A 23 10.80 -35.51 23.14
N CYS A 24 10.15 -34.55 23.76
CA CYS A 24 8.90 -34.75 24.46
C CYS A 24 7.76 -34.80 23.45
N LEU A 25 7.04 -35.90 23.33
CA LEU A 25 5.93 -36.10 22.38
C LEU A 25 4.74 -35.18 22.67
N THR A 26 4.62 -34.67 23.87
CA THR A 26 3.62 -33.63 24.23
C THR A 26 4.06 -32.25 23.83
N CYS A 27 5.28 -31.84 24.17
CA CYS A 27 5.73 -30.47 24.03
C CYS A 27 6.28 -30.15 22.62
N CYS A 28 6.57 -31.16 21.80
CA CYS A 28 6.99 -30.93 20.41
C CYS A 28 5.92 -30.17 19.58
N HIS A 29 4.64 -30.36 19.89
CA HIS A 29 3.54 -29.61 19.26
C HIS A 29 3.52 -28.11 19.61
N PHE A 30 4.33 -27.64 20.55
CA PHE A 30 4.43 -26.28 21.05
C PHE A 30 5.83 -25.68 20.82
N GLY A 31 6.59 -26.20 19.85
CA GLY A 31 7.90 -25.65 19.46
C GLY A 31 9.10 -26.13 20.31
N HIS A 32 8.92 -27.08 21.20
CA HIS A 32 10.01 -27.63 22.00
C HIS A 32 10.53 -28.94 21.39
N GLU A 33 11.23 -28.84 20.26
CA GLU A 33 11.63 -30.01 19.47
C GLU A 33 12.77 -30.86 20.05
N LYS A 34 13.71 -30.26 20.82
CA LYS A 34 14.90 -30.97 21.35
C LYS A 34 15.23 -30.57 22.78
N ILE A 35 15.40 -31.60 23.64
CA ILE A 35 15.83 -31.44 25.04
C ILE A 35 17.08 -32.28 25.25
N THR A 36 18.11 -31.74 25.92
CA THR A 36 19.25 -32.59 26.30
C THR A 36 18.79 -33.64 27.29
N ARG A 37 19.23 -34.92 27.12
CA ARG A 37 18.80 -36.04 27.91
C ARG A 37 18.95 -35.83 29.44
N GLY A 38 19.97 -35.06 29.86
CA GLY A 38 20.16 -34.72 31.28
C GLY A 38 19.13 -33.73 31.85
N LYS A 39 18.34 -33.09 31.01
CA LYS A 39 17.27 -32.11 31.39
C LYS A 39 15.85 -32.68 31.28
N VAL A 40 15.71 -33.95 30.89
CA VAL A 40 14.40 -34.60 30.71
C VAL A 40 13.58 -34.58 31.99
N GLN A 41 14.23 -34.92 33.14
CA GLN A 41 13.54 -34.91 34.43
C GLN A 41 13.09 -33.52 34.85
N ALA A 42 13.93 -32.50 34.69
CA ALA A 42 13.57 -31.11 34.95
C ALA A 42 12.48 -30.59 34.00
N HIS A 43 12.42 -31.11 32.78
CA HIS A 43 11.34 -30.78 31.85
C HIS A 43 10.00 -31.38 32.28
N LEU A 44 9.99 -32.64 32.74
CA LEU A 44 8.80 -33.27 33.28
C LEU A 44 8.21 -32.54 34.47
N GLU A 45 9.08 -32.01 35.33
CA GLU A 45 8.71 -31.24 36.53
C GLU A 45 8.41 -29.76 36.22
N SER A 46 8.47 -29.32 34.95
CA SER A 46 8.26 -27.94 34.60
C SER A 46 6.77 -27.59 34.48
N GLY A 47 6.37 -26.44 34.99
CA GLY A 47 5.02 -25.90 34.84
C GLY A 47 4.61 -25.73 33.36
N ILE A 48 5.56 -25.58 32.45
CA ILE A 48 5.33 -25.54 31.01
C ILE A 48 4.88 -26.88 30.46
N HIS A 49 5.51 -27.99 30.90
CA HIS A 49 5.11 -29.34 30.49
C HIS A 49 3.70 -29.65 30.96
N ASP A 50 3.37 -29.34 32.20
CA ASP A 50 2.02 -29.50 32.76
C ASP A 50 0.98 -28.62 32.04
N ALA A 51 1.32 -27.41 31.69
CA ALA A 51 0.45 -26.52 30.93
C ALA A 51 0.17 -27.08 29.52
N ASN A 52 1.17 -27.62 28.84
CA ASN A 52 1.05 -28.26 27.54
C ASN A 52 0.21 -29.54 27.57
N ILE A 53 0.35 -30.35 28.62
CA ILE A 53 -0.51 -31.54 28.85
C ILE A 53 -1.97 -31.12 28.99
N ARG A 54 -2.25 -30.10 29.84
CA ARG A 54 -3.61 -29.60 30.03
C ARG A 54 -4.18 -29.04 28.75
N HIS A 55 -3.39 -28.33 27.94
CA HIS A 55 -3.80 -27.77 26.67
C HIS A 55 -4.15 -28.87 25.64
N LEU A 56 -3.32 -29.95 25.53
CA LEU A 56 -3.60 -31.08 24.64
C LEU A 56 -4.82 -31.87 25.08
N ALA A 57 -5.02 -32.04 26.37
CA ALA A 57 -6.21 -32.70 26.91
C ALA A 57 -7.48 -31.92 26.52
N LYS A 58 -7.50 -30.58 26.73
CA LYS A 58 -8.61 -29.74 26.32
C LYS A 58 -8.87 -29.75 24.81
N ARG A 59 -7.81 -29.83 24.00
CA ARG A 59 -7.95 -29.93 22.54
C ARG A 59 -8.54 -31.27 22.11
N ARG A 60 -8.15 -32.38 22.73
CA ARG A 60 -8.72 -33.70 22.46
C ARG A 60 -10.20 -33.78 22.87
N GLU A 61 -10.56 -33.20 24.02
CA GLU A 61 -11.95 -33.10 24.46
C GLU A 61 -12.79 -32.28 23.48
N ALA A 62 -12.26 -31.14 23.01
CA ALA A 62 -12.93 -30.29 22.01
C ALA A 62 -13.11 -31.00 20.65
N ASP A 63 -12.08 -31.76 20.21
CA ASP A 63 -12.15 -32.55 18.98
C ASP A 63 -13.15 -33.73 19.12
N ALA A 64 -13.23 -34.37 20.29
CA ALA A 64 -14.19 -35.44 20.59
C ALA A 64 -15.64 -34.87 20.62
N ALA A 65 -15.83 -33.73 21.29
CA ALA A 65 -17.14 -33.08 21.33
C ALA A 65 -17.60 -32.61 19.93
N ARG A 66 -16.65 -32.14 19.11
CA ARG A 66 -16.92 -31.76 17.70
C ARG A 66 -17.31 -33.00 16.85
N LYS A 67 -16.65 -34.13 17.03
CA LYS A 67 -17.00 -35.39 16.34
C LYS A 67 -18.38 -35.85 16.74
N GLN A 68 -18.71 -35.75 18.03
CA GLN A 68 -20.03 -36.14 18.54
C GLN A 68 -21.13 -35.22 18.06
N LEU A 69 -20.85 -33.89 17.97
CA LEU A 69 -21.81 -32.93 17.41
C LEU A 69 -22.08 -33.20 15.91
N LEU A 70 -21.01 -33.50 15.16
CA LEU A 70 -21.14 -33.88 13.74
C LEU A 70 -21.91 -35.17 13.55
N SER A 71 -21.72 -36.19 14.42
CA SER A 71 -22.45 -37.41 14.35
C SER A 71 -23.95 -37.22 14.69
N ASN A 72 -24.25 -36.39 15.68
CA ASN A 72 -25.63 -36.06 16.04
C ASN A 72 -26.35 -35.25 14.93
N ILE A 73 -25.65 -34.38 14.21
CA ILE A 73 -26.19 -33.65 13.05
C ILE A 73 -26.47 -34.60 11.87
N TYR A 74 -25.68 -35.66 11.71
CA TYR A 74 -25.89 -36.65 10.65
C TYR A 74 -27.01 -37.66 11.03
N ASP A 75 -27.24 -37.93 12.31
CA ASP A 75 -28.29 -38.86 12.76
C ASP A 75 -29.69 -38.20 12.82
N ASP A 76 -29.79 -36.90 12.99
CA ASP A 76 -31.06 -36.14 13.04
C ASP A 76 -31.60 -35.71 11.65
N HIS A 77 -30.83 -35.86 10.60
CA HIS A 77 -31.25 -35.59 9.24
C HIS A 77 -31.17 -36.83 8.36
N GLN A 78 -32.22 -37.65 8.40
CA GLN A 78 -32.54 -38.60 7.33
C GLN A 78 -32.90 -37.81 6.06
N LEU A 79 -31.93 -37.24 5.38
CA LEU A 79 -32.05 -36.79 4.01
C LEU A 79 -31.35 -37.80 3.11
N PRO A 80 -32.02 -38.33 2.08
CA PRO A 80 -31.42 -39.30 1.17
C PRO A 80 -30.28 -38.62 0.38
N ASN A 81 -29.23 -39.38 0.24
CA ASN A 81 -27.99 -39.04 -0.51
C ASN A 81 -28.34 -38.48 -1.91
N PRO A 82 -27.94 -37.25 -2.29
CA PRO A 82 -28.31 -36.62 -3.56
C PRO A 82 -27.71 -37.28 -4.81
N ALA A 83 -26.88 -38.31 -4.66
CA ALA A 83 -26.13 -38.87 -5.80
C ALA A 83 -26.83 -40.00 -6.55
N PHE A 84 -28.06 -40.46 -6.16
CA PHE A 84 -28.63 -41.66 -6.78
C PHE A 84 -30.09 -41.56 -7.25
N GLN A 85 -30.71 -40.38 -7.38
CA GLN A 85 -32.07 -40.25 -7.93
C GLN A 85 -32.22 -39.19 -9.01
N LEU A 86 -31.30 -39.12 -10.01
CA LEU A 86 -31.48 -38.29 -11.18
C LEU A 86 -31.79 -39.07 -12.47
N HIS A 87 -32.43 -40.24 -12.32
CA HIS A 87 -32.94 -40.98 -13.45
C HIS A 87 -34.28 -41.58 -13.10
N GLN A 88 -35.34 -40.80 -13.02
CA GLN A 88 -36.69 -41.16 -13.43
C GLN A 88 -37.64 -40.02 -13.03
N GLN A 89 -38.42 -39.59 -14.04
CA GLN A 89 -39.61 -38.75 -13.97
C GLN A 89 -39.44 -37.24 -14.14
N LEU A 90 -39.32 -36.87 -15.43
CA LEU A 90 -39.87 -35.60 -15.92
C LEU A 90 -41.10 -35.88 -16.77
N PRO A 91 -42.27 -35.30 -16.54
CA PRO A 91 -43.39 -35.29 -17.45
C PRO A 91 -43.16 -34.23 -18.54
N ARG A 92 -43.50 -34.60 -19.79
CA ARG A 92 -43.45 -33.76 -20.97
C ARG A 92 -44.48 -32.63 -20.89
N PRO A 93 -44.20 -31.44 -21.47
CA PRO A 93 -45.17 -30.36 -21.58
C PRO A 93 -46.13 -30.64 -22.71
N SER A 94 -47.41 -30.45 -22.46
CA SER A 94 -48.47 -30.36 -23.46
C SER A 94 -48.71 -28.94 -23.90
N MET A 95 -48.81 -28.76 -25.20
CA MET A 95 -49.09 -27.48 -25.90
C MET A 95 -50.57 -27.08 -25.83
N PHE A 96 -50.76 -25.75 -25.98
CA PHE A 96 -51.95 -24.98 -26.48
C PHE A 96 -53.17 -24.85 -25.53
N SER A 97 -53.61 -23.63 -25.30
CA SER A 97 -54.43 -22.80 -26.19
C SER A 97 -54.80 -21.46 -25.56
N ASP A 98 -55.00 -20.50 -26.44
CA ASP A 98 -55.53 -19.14 -26.28
C ASP A 98 -56.88 -19.07 -25.54
N SER A 99 -57.10 -17.97 -24.78
CA SER A 99 -58.19 -17.07 -25.08
C SER A 99 -58.32 -15.90 -24.09
N SER A 100 -58.42 -14.76 -24.67
CA SER A 100 -58.85 -13.43 -24.23
C SER A 100 -59.95 -13.36 -23.18
N SER A 101 -59.91 -12.39 -22.27
CA SER A 101 -60.89 -11.28 -22.17
C SER A 101 -60.86 -10.48 -20.85
N ARG A 102 -60.72 -9.19 -21.05
CA ARG A 102 -61.33 -8.02 -20.33
C ARG A 102 -61.42 -7.99 -18.81
N ALA A 103 -60.89 -6.84 -18.35
CA ALA A 103 -61.11 -6.18 -17.04
C ALA A 103 -62.60 -5.81 -16.80
N PRO A 104 -62.98 -5.45 -15.58
CA PRO A 104 -62.82 -4.05 -15.18
C PRO A 104 -62.51 -3.76 -13.72
N ALA A 105 -61.93 -2.59 -13.53
CA ALA A 105 -61.88 -1.63 -12.44
C ALA A 105 -62.55 -1.89 -11.09
N GLY A 106 -61.76 -1.52 -10.05
CA GLY A 106 -62.24 -1.26 -8.71
C GLY A 106 -61.11 -0.66 -7.86
N GLU A 107 -61.19 0.66 -7.66
CA GLU A 107 -60.38 1.43 -6.75
C GLU A 107 -60.56 0.96 -5.30
N GLU A 108 -59.49 0.87 -4.54
CA GLU A 108 -59.48 1.38 -3.15
C GLU A 108 -58.04 1.52 -2.64
N ASN A 109 -57.78 2.72 -2.13
CA ASN A 109 -56.61 3.14 -1.40
C ASN A 109 -56.35 2.30 -0.16
N ILE A 110 -55.07 1.96 0.11
CA ILE A 110 -54.49 2.05 1.46
C ILE A 110 -52.98 2.16 1.36
N SER A 111 -52.47 3.22 1.97
CA SER A 111 -51.07 3.58 2.27
C SER A 111 -50.38 2.54 3.14
N GLY A 112 -49.11 2.32 2.90
CA GLY A 112 -48.24 1.63 3.85
C GLY A 112 -47.01 1.02 3.22
N ALA A 113 -45.94 1.76 3.11
CA ALA A 113 -44.63 1.25 2.77
C ALA A 113 -44.09 0.35 3.89
N HIS A 114 -43.82 -0.90 3.60
CA HIS A 114 -42.96 -1.73 4.42
C HIS A 114 -41.93 -2.42 3.53
N THR A 115 -40.71 -1.96 3.65
CA THR A 115 -39.53 -2.71 3.25
C THR A 115 -39.39 -3.96 4.12
N PRO A 116 -39.09 -5.15 3.56
CA PRO A 116 -38.76 -6.30 4.40
C PRO A 116 -37.33 -6.20 4.89
N GLN A 117 -37.17 -5.89 6.17
CA GLN A 117 -35.96 -6.15 6.93
C GLN A 117 -35.88 -7.67 7.16
N PHE A 118 -34.81 -8.30 6.69
CA PHE A 118 -34.42 -9.62 7.19
C PHE A 118 -33.85 -9.44 8.60
N GLN A 119 -34.70 -9.63 9.61
CA GLN A 119 -34.28 -9.86 10.98
C GLN A 119 -33.89 -11.34 11.13
N ALA A 120 -32.63 -11.57 11.53
CA ALA A 120 -32.25 -12.85 12.08
C ALA A 120 -33.06 -13.13 13.35
N ILE A 121 -33.90 -14.15 13.33
CA ILE A 121 -34.68 -14.62 14.45
C ILE A 121 -33.74 -15.29 15.44
N LEU A 122 -33.40 -14.60 16.51
CA LEU A 122 -32.94 -15.24 17.74
C LEU A 122 -34.19 -15.55 18.57
N PRO A 123 -34.31 -16.77 19.13
CA PRO A 123 -35.49 -17.08 19.96
C PRO A 123 -35.41 -16.30 21.25
N ASP A 124 -36.45 -15.50 21.48
CA ASP A 124 -36.75 -14.88 22.77
C ASP A 124 -37.06 -15.98 23.80
N VAL A 125 -36.25 -16.08 24.84
CA VAL A 125 -36.53 -16.84 26.03
C VAL A 125 -37.04 -15.87 27.10
N HIS A 126 -38.33 -15.55 27.07
CA HIS A 126 -39.01 -15.04 28.24
C HIS A 126 -39.64 -16.21 29.00
N GLY A 127 -39.00 -16.64 30.08
CA GLY A 127 -39.63 -17.48 31.10
C GLY A 127 -40.11 -16.66 32.29
N PRO A 128 -41.13 -17.09 32.99
CA PRO A 128 -41.79 -16.29 34.01
C PRO A 128 -41.00 -16.16 35.30
N ASN A 129 -41.09 -15.00 35.94
CA ASN A 129 -40.64 -14.74 37.30
C ASN A 129 -41.20 -15.75 38.32
N ILE A 130 -40.29 -16.52 38.92
CA ILE A 130 -40.53 -17.17 40.21
C ILE A 130 -39.32 -16.85 41.11
N SER A 131 -39.55 -16.05 42.11
CA SER A 131 -38.63 -15.82 43.22
C SER A 131 -38.65 -17.05 44.11
N MET A 132 -37.53 -17.73 44.23
CA MET A 132 -37.13 -18.46 45.45
C MET A 132 -35.63 -18.65 45.45
N GLY A 133 -35.01 -18.31 46.59
CA GLY A 133 -33.57 -18.38 46.78
C GLY A 133 -33.05 -19.81 46.79
N MET A 134 -31.95 -19.98 46.16
CA MET A 134 -30.95 -21.02 46.45
C MET A 134 -29.58 -20.57 45.93
N GLU A 135 -28.57 -20.93 46.64
CA GLU A 135 -27.15 -20.57 46.55
C GLU A 135 -26.51 -20.86 45.18
N PRO A 136 -25.42 -20.14 44.84
CA PRO A 136 -24.82 -20.25 43.50
C PRO A 136 -23.81 -21.42 43.46
N ALA A 137 -24.17 -22.50 42.83
CA ALA A 137 -23.21 -23.47 42.35
C ALA A 137 -23.41 -23.60 40.84
N CYS A 138 -22.52 -23.03 40.05
CA CYS A 138 -22.11 -23.41 38.69
C CYS A 138 -21.40 -22.22 37.96
N ALA A 139 -20.22 -21.89 38.36
CA ALA A 139 -19.37 -20.94 37.67
C ALA A 139 -18.45 -21.50 36.53
N PRO A 140 -18.30 -22.79 36.27
CA PRO A 140 -17.45 -23.28 35.18
C PRO A 140 -18.10 -23.32 33.79
N ASP A 141 -19.42 -23.46 33.69
CA ASP A 141 -20.10 -23.67 32.41
C ASP A 141 -20.32 -22.39 31.59
N VAL A 142 -20.50 -21.24 32.23
CA VAL A 142 -20.71 -19.97 31.56
C VAL A 142 -19.43 -19.49 30.87
N ALA A 143 -18.28 -19.69 31.51
CA ALA A 143 -16.98 -19.31 30.91
C ALA A 143 -16.62 -20.22 29.72
N ALA A 144 -17.01 -21.48 29.76
CA ALA A 144 -16.81 -22.41 28.66
C ALA A 144 -17.78 -22.15 27.50
N ALA A 145 -19.02 -21.75 27.80
CA ALA A 145 -20.00 -21.33 26.80
C ALA A 145 -19.60 -20.00 26.15
N GLN A 146 -19.13 -19.05 26.94
CA GLN A 146 -18.60 -17.77 26.44
C GLN A 146 -17.37 -17.98 25.54
N ALA A 147 -16.41 -18.85 25.94
CA ALA A 147 -15.25 -19.20 25.11
C ALA A 147 -15.61 -19.97 23.84
N ARG A 148 -16.79 -20.62 23.79
CA ARG A 148 -17.32 -21.24 22.55
C ARG A 148 -17.96 -20.21 21.64
N LEU A 149 -18.72 -19.27 22.19
CA LEU A 149 -19.31 -18.14 21.47
C LEU A 149 -18.21 -17.25 20.89
N ASP A 150 -17.15 -16.98 21.64
CA ASP A 150 -16.02 -16.19 21.17
C ASP A 150 -15.27 -16.87 20.02
N ARG A 151 -15.15 -18.20 20.02
CA ARG A 151 -14.55 -18.96 18.92
C ARG A 151 -15.45 -19.07 17.70
N LEU A 152 -16.74 -19.27 17.88
CA LEU A 152 -17.71 -19.26 16.78
C LEU A 152 -17.80 -17.87 16.17
N ALA A 153 -17.80 -16.83 16.98
CA ALA A 153 -17.74 -15.44 16.57
C ALA A 153 -16.42 -15.11 15.83
N GLU A 154 -15.30 -15.68 16.24
CA GLU A 154 -14.00 -15.56 15.54
C GLU A 154 -14.05 -16.23 14.15
N GLN A 155 -14.69 -17.39 14.08
CA GLN A 155 -14.85 -18.14 12.83
C GLN A 155 -15.87 -17.46 11.89
N MET A 156 -16.96 -16.92 12.44
CA MET A 156 -17.94 -16.12 11.69
C MET A 156 -17.36 -14.78 11.27
N ARG A 157 -16.46 -14.19 12.06
CA ARG A 157 -15.78 -12.95 11.74
C ARG A 157 -14.73 -13.14 10.63
N SER A 158 -13.96 -14.22 10.66
CA SER A 158 -13.03 -14.50 9.55
C SER A 158 -13.81 -14.77 8.27
N GLN A 159 -15.03 -15.25 8.36
CA GLN A 159 -15.94 -15.45 7.23
C GLN A 159 -16.65 -14.12 6.84
N ALA A 160 -17.08 -13.32 7.80
CA ALA A 160 -17.69 -12.01 7.57
C ALA A 160 -16.67 -10.96 7.08
N LEU A 161 -15.45 -10.96 7.63
CA LEU A 161 -14.34 -10.16 7.08
C LEU A 161 -13.96 -10.61 5.68
N TYR A 162 -14.14 -11.90 5.38
CA TYR A 162 -13.99 -12.43 4.04
C TYR A 162 -15.11 -11.96 3.10
N GLU A 163 -16.36 -12.00 3.58
CA GLU A 163 -17.53 -11.52 2.84
C GLU A 163 -17.53 -9.99 2.74
N GLU A 164 -17.03 -9.27 3.76
CA GLU A 164 -16.92 -7.80 3.78
C GLU A 164 -15.71 -7.27 2.98
N GLU A 165 -14.61 -8.02 2.91
CA GLU A 165 -13.44 -7.69 2.09
C GLU A 165 -13.62 -8.13 0.61
N PHE A 166 -14.53 -9.11 0.34
CA PHE A 166 -14.69 -9.75 -0.97
C PHE A 166 -16.12 -10.11 -1.36
N GLY A 167 -17.07 -10.05 -0.44
CA GLY A 167 -18.49 -10.29 -0.62
C GLY A 167 -19.25 -8.99 -0.48
N ASP A 168 -20.02 -8.68 -1.47
CA ASP A 168 -21.22 -7.85 -1.48
C ASP A 168 -21.31 -6.55 -0.64
N SER A 169 -20.23 -5.83 -0.40
CA SER A 169 -20.39 -4.39 -0.16
C SER A 169 -20.83 -3.63 -1.43
N LEU A 170 -21.06 -4.37 -2.50
CA LEU A 170 -21.48 -3.84 -3.80
C LEU A 170 -22.98 -3.53 -3.86
N ASP A 171 -23.81 -4.17 -3.02
CA ASP A 171 -25.26 -4.05 -3.11
C ASP A 171 -25.90 -3.11 -2.06
N GLU A 172 -25.17 -2.67 -1.04
CA GLU A 172 -25.69 -1.79 0.03
C GLU A 172 -25.13 -0.35 -0.01
N ASP A 173 -24.29 -0.01 -0.99
CA ASP A 173 -23.80 1.35 -1.17
C ASP A 173 -24.87 2.19 -1.90
N PRO A 174 -25.32 3.32 -1.33
CA PRO A 174 -26.24 4.24 -2.02
C PRO A 174 -25.73 4.71 -3.38
N GLU A 175 -24.41 4.77 -3.57
CA GLU A 175 -23.80 5.03 -4.87
C GLU A 175 -24.04 3.90 -5.88
N MET A 176 -24.26 2.67 -5.40
CA MET A 176 -24.59 1.53 -6.28
C MET A 176 -26.03 1.58 -6.78
N HIS A 177 -26.96 2.13 -6.00
CA HIS A 177 -28.33 2.31 -6.47
C HIS A 177 -28.39 3.37 -7.57
N ASP A 178 -27.66 4.47 -7.40
CA ASP A 178 -27.51 5.53 -8.42
C ASP A 178 -26.73 5.00 -9.64
N LEU A 179 -25.73 4.16 -9.42
CA LEU A 179 -24.96 3.52 -10.50
C LEU A 179 -25.81 2.48 -11.26
N ARG A 180 -26.70 1.75 -10.58
CA ARG A 180 -27.62 0.78 -11.19
C ARG A 180 -28.66 1.47 -12.07
N ASP A 181 -29.17 2.63 -11.63
CA ASP A 181 -30.11 3.45 -12.42
C ASP A 181 -29.42 4.11 -13.60
N ARG A 182 -28.18 4.58 -13.43
CA ARG A 182 -27.35 5.09 -14.54
C ARG A 182 -26.92 3.99 -15.50
N LEU A 183 -26.63 2.79 -15.03
CA LEU A 183 -26.31 1.63 -15.88
C LEU A 183 -27.53 1.17 -16.65
N SER A 184 -28.73 1.20 -16.06
CA SER A 184 -29.96 0.92 -16.78
C SER A 184 -30.21 1.93 -17.91
N GLY A 185 -30.02 3.24 -17.65
CA GLY A 185 -30.14 4.27 -18.66
C GLY A 185 -29.04 4.24 -19.74
N LEU A 186 -27.85 3.71 -19.41
CA LEU A 186 -26.74 3.56 -20.38
C LEU A 186 -26.83 2.28 -21.22
N MET A 187 -27.56 1.26 -20.75
CA MET A 187 -27.83 0.07 -21.55
C MET A 187 -28.77 0.37 -22.73
N ASP A 188 -29.63 1.39 -22.59
CA ASP A 188 -30.52 1.85 -23.66
C ASP A 188 -29.85 2.74 -24.72
N GLN A 189 -28.63 3.25 -24.44
CA GLN A 189 -27.82 4.01 -25.38
C GLN A 189 -26.83 3.12 -26.16
N ASN A 190 -27.23 1.95 -26.61
CA ASN A 190 -26.49 1.24 -27.63
C ASN A 190 -26.72 1.95 -28.97
N GLU A 191 -25.91 2.95 -29.30
CA GLU A 191 -25.70 3.35 -30.67
C GLU A 191 -25.33 2.10 -31.46
N GLN A 192 -26.25 1.63 -32.27
CA GLN A 192 -26.01 0.52 -33.22
C GLN A 192 -25.05 1.03 -34.29
N TYR A 193 -23.75 1.09 -33.92
CA TYR A 193 -22.71 1.27 -34.94
C TYR A 193 -22.74 0.04 -35.86
N ARG A 194 -23.03 0.29 -37.10
CA ARG A 194 -22.83 -0.71 -38.17
C ARG A 194 -21.54 -0.36 -38.90
N PRO A 195 -20.51 -1.21 -38.83
CA PRO A 195 -19.28 -0.98 -39.57
C PRO A 195 -19.57 -1.00 -41.07
N GLU A 196 -18.97 -0.07 -41.81
CA GLU A 196 -19.15 0.02 -43.26
C GLU A 196 -18.39 -1.11 -43.96
N SER A 197 -17.34 -1.68 -43.31
CA SER A 197 -16.57 -2.81 -43.83
C SER A 197 -15.99 -3.70 -42.73
N ALA A 198 -15.65 -4.96 -43.08
CA ALA A 198 -14.94 -5.88 -42.17
C ALA A 198 -13.56 -5.36 -41.76
N GLU A 199 -12.92 -4.55 -42.60
CA GLU A 199 -11.61 -3.92 -42.28
C GLU A 199 -11.75 -2.83 -41.21
N GLU A 200 -12.82 -2.05 -41.23
CA GLU A 200 -13.13 -1.04 -40.22
C GLU A 200 -13.43 -1.70 -38.87
N GLU A 201 -14.19 -2.79 -38.88
CA GLU A 201 -14.48 -3.56 -37.66
C GLU A 201 -13.19 -4.14 -37.08
N ALA A 202 -12.29 -4.69 -37.87
CA ALA A 202 -10.99 -5.18 -37.42
C ALA A 202 -10.12 -4.04 -36.85
N LYS A 203 -10.09 -2.87 -37.50
CA LYS A 203 -9.37 -1.68 -37.00
C LYS A 203 -9.93 -1.17 -35.66
N ARG A 204 -11.26 -1.24 -35.49
CA ARG A 204 -11.96 -0.79 -34.28
C ARG A 204 -11.57 -1.58 -33.04
N TRP A 205 -11.38 -2.91 -33.17
CA TRP A 205 -11.09 -3.78 -32.05
C TRP A 205 -9.60 -4.13 -31.86
N ARG A 206 -8.72 -3.67 -32.73
CA ARG A 206 -7.28 -3.92 -32.63
C ARG A 206 -6.75 -3.57 -31.22
N PRO A 207 -5.88 -4.38 -30.59
CA PRO A 207 -5.13 -5.55 -31.11
C PRO A 207 -5.92 -6.86 -31.07
N TYR A 208 -7.17 -6.83 -30.63
CA TYR A 208 -8.03 -7.99 -30.58
C TYR A 208 -8.61 -8.32 -31.98
N PRO A 209 -8.79 -9.60 -32.31
CA PRO A 209 -9.41 -9.98 -33.59
C PRO A 209 -10.89 -9.58 -33.65
N ASP A 210 -11.58 -9.49 -32.49
CA ASP A 210 -13.00 -9.21 -32.37
C ASP A 210 -13.37 -8.65 -31.00
N LYS A 211 -14.58 -8.09 -30.89
CA LYS A 211 -15.13 -7.51 -29.65
C LYS A 211 -15.23 -8.55 -28.51
N ILE A 212 -15.61 -9.78 -28.85
CA ILE A 212 -15.84 -10.86 -27.90
C ILE A 212 -14.52 -11.24 -27.22
N THR A 213 -13.46 -11.44 -28.01
CA THR A 213 -12.12 -11.73 -27.49
C THR A 213 -11.64 -10.61 -26.57
N MET A 214 -11.90 -9.34 -26.93
CA MET A 214 -11.58 -8.20 -26.06
C MET A 214 -12.32 -8.28 -24.72
N LEU A 215 -13.63 -8.46 -24.74
CA LEU A 215 -14.44 -8.52 -23.51
C LEU A 215 -14.03 -9.70 -22.63
N LEU A 216 -13.76 -10.86 -23.21
CA LEU A 216 -13.27 -12.03 -22.50
C LEU A 216 -11.88 -11.78 -21.87
N ASP A 217 -10.99 -11.07 -22.57
CA ASP A 217 -9.65 -10.74 -22.05
C ASP A 217 -9.73 -9.73 -20.91
N ILE A 218 -10.65 -8.76 -20.99
CA ILE A 218 -10.93 -7.83 -19.88
C ILE A 218 -11.39 -8.62 -18.65
N VAL A 219 -12.45 -9.43 -18.79
CA VAL A 219 -13.05 -10.18 -17.67
C VAL A 219 -12.04 -11.16 -17.05
N ASP A 220 -11.20 -11.84 -17.85
CA ASP A 220 -10.14 -12.73 -17.34
C ASP A 220 -9.06 -11.98 -16.54
N ASN A 221 -8.86 -10.68 -16.79
CA ASN A 221 -7.76 -9.89 -16.22
C ASN A 221 -8.20 -8.73 -15.32
N LEU A 222 -9.46 -8.68 -14.91
CA LEU A 222 -9.91 -7.73 -13.87
C LEU A 222 -9.23 -8.07 -12.55
N PRO A 223 -8.51 -7.13 -11.92
CA PRO A 223 -7.72 -7.41 -10.72
C PRO A 223 -8.54 -8.02 -9.58
N ARG A 224 -9.70 -7.45 -9.28
CA ARG A 224 -10.54 -7.87 -8.14
C ARG A 224 -11.56 -8.97 -8.47
N LEU A 225 -11.66 -9.39 -9.73
CA LEU A 225 -12.59 -10.44 -10.19
C LEU A 225 -11.88 -11.61 -10.85
N ARG A 226 -10.73 -12.01 -10.32
CA ARG A 226 -10.02 -13.14 -10.88
C ARG A 226 -10.85 -14.43 -10.81
N MET A 227 -10.94 -15.12 -11.95
CA MET A 227 -11.63 -16.38 -12.09
C MET A 227 -10.68 -17.55 -12.24
N SER A 228 -11.12 -18.73 -11.79
CA SER A 228 -10.46 -19.99 -12.11
C SER A 228 -10.71 -20.39 -13.58
N SER A 229 -9.85 -21.25 -14.11
CA SER A 229 -10.05 -21.79 -15.47
C SER A 229 -11.38 -22.53 -15.62
N ALA A 230 -11.88 -23.16 -14.54
CA ALA A 230 -13.17 -23.84 -14.53
C ALA A 230 -14.33 -22.84 -14.65
N GLN A 231 -14.33 -21.79 -13.85
CA GLN A 231 -15.35 -20.73 -13.92
C GLN A 231 -15.35 -20.06 -15.31
N PHE A 232 -14.17 -19.78 -15.85
CA PHE A 232 -14.07 -19.18 -17.18
C PHE A 232 -14.63 -20.10 -18.29
N ARG A 233 -14.39 -21.42 -18.22
CA ARG A 233 -14.99 -22.39 -19.13
C ARG A 233 -16.51 -22.41 -19.05
N ILE A 234 -17.08 -22.29 -17.85
CA ILE A 234 -18.54 -22.20 -17.64
C ILE A 234 -19.09 -20.93 -18.28
N ILE A 235 -18.40 -19.80 -18.16
CA ILE A 235 -18.82 -18.55 -18.83
C ILE A 235 -18.82 -18.73 -20.35
N LEU A 236 -17.78 -19.32 -20.93
CA LEU A 236 -17.73 -19.59 -22.38
C LEU A 236 -18.88 -20.50 -22.81
N TRP A 237 -19.16 -21.54 -22.03
CA TRP A 237 -20.30 -22.43 -22.28
C TRP A 237 -21.62 -21.66 -22.20
N LEU A 238 -21.85 -20.86 -21.15
CA LEU A 238 -23.07 -20.07 -20.98
C LEU A 238 -23.30 -19.12 -22.16
N LEU A 239 -22.27 -18.38 -22.57
CA LEU A 239 -22.36 -17.48 -23.71
C LEU A 239 -22.73 -18.23 -25.01
N ASN A 240 -22.17 -19.42 -25.20
CA ASN A 240 -22.50 -20.28 -26.35
C ASN A 240 -23.95 -20.76 -26.30
N GLU A 241 -24.44 -21.22 -25.14
CA GLU A 241 -25.84 -21.64 -24.95
C GLU A 241 -26.84 -20.48 -25.11
N CYS A 242 -26.43 -19.25 -24.79
CA CYS A 242 -27.21 -18.04 -25.03
C CYS A 242 -27.19 -17.59 -26.51
N GLY A 243 -26.56 -18.35 -27.38
CA GLY A 243 -26.53 -18.07 -28.84
C GLY A 243 -25.64 -16.90 -29.23
N VAL A 244 -24.68 -16.51 -28.38
CA VAL A 244 -23.67 -15.47 -28.74
C VAL A 244 -22.77 -16.04 -29.84
N PRO A 245 -22.70 -15.40 -31.04
CA PRO A 245 -21.89 -15.92 -32.13
C PRO A 245 -20.40 -15.83 -31.85
N ASP A 246 -19.62 -16.70 -32.51
CA ASP A 246 -18.14 -16.64 -32.58
C ASP A 246 -17.40 -16.76 -31.22
N ILE A 247 -18.03 -17.39 -30.22
CA ILE A 247 -17.39 -17.66 -28.93
C ILE A 247 -16.18 -18.59 -29.12
N PRO A 248 -14.94 -18.18 -28.83
CA PRO A 248 -13.77 -19.02 -28.98
C PRO A 248 -13.78 -20.16 -27.94
N SER A 249 -13.25 -21.33 -28.30
CA SER A 249 -12.91 -22.33 -27.27
C SER A 249 -11.87 -21.78 -26.29
N TYR A 250 -11.81 -22.36 -25.08
CA TYR A 250 -10.84 -21.93 -24.06
C TYR A 250 -9.40 -21.91 -24.56
N ASP A 251 -8.99 -22.94 -25.31
CA ASP A 251 -7.62 -23.06 -25.79
C ASP A 251 -7.34 -22.06 -26.93
N THR A 252 -8.32 -21.83 -27.79
CA THR A 252 -8.26 -20.79 -28.84
C THR A 252 -8.15 -19.41 -28.19
N PHE A 253 -8.93 -19.12 -27.16
CA PHE A 253 -8.84 -17.87 -26.40
C PHE A 253 -7.46 -17.68 -25.78
N ARG A 254 -6.91 -18.70 -25.09
CA ARG A 254 -5.55 -18.63 -24.51
C ARG A 254 -4.46 -18.44 -25.58
N LYS A 255 -4.63 -19.00 -26.75
CA LYS A 255 -3.74 -18.74 -27.89
C LYS A 255 -3.83 -17.28 -28.34
N ARG A 256 -5.05 -16.74 -28.53
CA ARG A 256 -5.26 -15.33 -28.87
C ARG A 256 -4.62 -14.39 -27.84
N GLN A 257 -4.77 -14.67 -26.53
CA GLN A 257 -4.10 -13.89 -25.49
C GLN A 257 -2.57 -13.89 -25.63
N LYS A 258 -1.97 -15.05 -25.93
CA LYS A 258 -0.52 -15.13 -26.15
C LYS A 258 -0.08 -14.32 -27.37
N ASP A 259 -0.86 -14.29 -28.42
CA ASP A 259 -0.54 -13.52 -29.60
C ASP A 259 -0.68 -12.01 -29.34
N ILE A 260 -1.71 -11.58 -28.59
CA ILE A 260 -1.86 -10.19 -28.13
C ILE A 260 -0.66 -9.78 -27.24
N ASN A 261 -0.21 -10.67 -26.33
CA ASN A 261 0.98 -10.40 -25.50
C ASN A 261 2.24 -10.17 -26.34
N LYS A 262 2.38 -10.91 -27.44
CA LYS A 262 3.54 -10.71 -28.34
C LYS A 262 3.42 -9.41 -29.12
N THR A 263 2.23 -9.03 -29.53
CA THR A 263 1.99 -7.82 -30.35
C THR A 263 2.14 -6.55 -29.52
N CYS A 264 1.46 -6.47 -28.38
CA CYS A 264 1.43 -5.25 -27.57
C CYS A 264 2.62 -5.11 -26.61
N GLY A 265 3.39 -6.18 -26.41
CA GLY A 265 4.36 -6.24 -25.34
C GLY A 265 3.69 -6.38 -23.96
N THR A 266 4.42 -6.94 -23.03
CA THR A 266 4.07 -6.99 -21.59
C THR A 266 5.36 -6.85 -20.81
N ALA A 267 5.28 -6.38 -19.60
CA ALA A 267 6.45 -6.40 -18.72
C ALA A 267 7.02 -7.83 -18.65
N LYS A 268 8.33 -7.94 -18.81
CA LYS A 268 9.01 -9.24 -18.82
C LYS A 268 9.16 -9.75 -17.39
N THR A 269 8.67 -10.96 -17.15
CA THR A 269 8.92 -11.67 -15.90
C THR A 269 10.30 -12.35 -15.98
N GLN A 270 11.20 -11.98 -15.08
CA GLN A 270 12.59 -12.46 -15.03
C GLN A 270 12.80 -13.40 -13.84
N ALA A 271 13.56 -14.47 -14.07
CA ALA A 271 13.94 -15.44 -13.04
C ALA A 271 15.23 -14.99 -12.34
N HIS A 272 15.26 -15.08 -11.03
CA HIS A 272 16.42 -14.75 -10.20
C HIS A 272 16.75 -15.91 -9.27
N THR A 273 18.04 -16.00 -8.92
CA THR A 273 18.54 -16.86 -7.84
C THR A 273 19.32 -15.95 -6.90
N SER A 274 18.88 -15.85 -5.65
CA SER A 274 19.52 -15.00 -4.66
C SER A 274 20.89 -15.53 -4.24
N THR A 275 21.66 -14.70 -3.54
CA THR A 275 22.91 -15.10 -2.87
C THR A 275 22.73 -16.30 -1.93
N LEU A 276 21.55 -16.44 -1.34
CA LEU A 276 21.22 -17.54 -0.43
C LEU A 276 20.66 -18.77 -1.15
N GLY A 277 20.59 -18.77 -2.48
CA GLY A 277 20.11 -19.88 -3.30
C GLY A 277 18.61 -19.93 -3.52
N ASN A 278 17.82 -18.98 -3.00
CA ASN A 278 16.40 -18.92 -3.19
C ASN A 278 16.03 -18.45 -4.61
N LYS A 279 15.09 -19.16 -5.23
CA LYS A 279 14.58 -18.81 -6.57
C LYS A 279 13.32 -17.97 -6.46
N PHE A 280 13.24 -16.87 -7.21
CA PHE A 280 12.08 -16.00 -7.30
C PHE A 280 12.00 -15.32 -8.66
N PHE A 281 10.90 -14.62 -8.91
CA PHE A 281 10.66 -13.92 -10.16
C PHE A 281 10.32 -12.46 -9.90
N THR A 282 10.82 -11.57 -10.79
CA THR A 282 10.45 -10.15 -10.78
C THR A 282 9.84 -9.76 -12.11
N ASN A 283 8.90 -8.82 -12.10
CA ASN A 283 8.52 -8.09 -13.29
C ASN A 283 9.53 -6.96 -13.54
N ASN A 284 9.86 -6.74 -14.80
CA ASN A 284 10.87 -5.73 -15.15
C ASN A 284 10.32 -4.32 -14.87
N ILE A 285 11.04 -3.57 -14.01
CA ILE A 285 10.67 -2.20 -13.63
C ILE A 285 10.71 -1.28 -14.85
N ALA A 286 11.68 -1.45 -15.73
CA ALA A 286 11.83 -0.64 -16.93
C ALA A 286 10.60 -0.75 -17.85
N ASP A 287 10.06 -1.96 -18.03
CA ASP A 287 8.88 -2.17 -18.87
C ASP A 287 7.64 -1.50 -18.25
N SER A 288 7.49 -1.54 -16.91
CA SER A 288 6.39 -0.88 -16.21
C SER A 288 6.45 0.65 -16.34
N ILE A 289 7.64 1.24 -16.22
CA ILE A 289 7.84 2.69 -16.39
C ILE A 289 7.62 3.08 -17.86
N ALA A 290 8.08 2.28 -18.81
CA ALA A 290 7.84 2.52 -20.23
C ALA A 290 6.34 2.54 -20.57
N MET A 291 5.53 1.70 -19.89
CA MET A 291 4.07 1.74 -20.02
C MET A 291 3.45 3.05 -19.51
N ASP A 292 3.97 3.63 -18.42
CA ASP A 292 3.48 4.91 -17.92
C ASP A 292 3.77 6.04 -18.91
N PHE A 293 4.98 6.10 -19.46
CA PHE A 293 5.35 7.09 -20.48
C PHE A 293 4.57 6.93 -21.79
N SER A 294 4.33 5.72 -22.22
CA SER A 294 3.62 5.45 -23.49
C SER A 294 2.09 5.49 -23.36
N ASN A 295 1.58 5.88 -22.21
CA ASN A 295 0.15 5.97 -21.95
C ASN A 295 -0.35 7.43 -22.00
N PRO A 296 -1.27 7.79 -22.92
CA PRO A 296 -1.75 9.16 -23.07
C PRO A 296 -2.60 9.66 -21.90
N GLU A 297 -3.13 8.76 -21.06
CA GLU A 297 -3.87 9.13 -19.84
C GLU A 297 -2.93 9.29 -18.62
N ILE A 298 -1.64 8.95 -18.76
CA ILE A 298 -0.67 9.01 -17.67
C ILE A 298 0.45 10.02 -17.96
N ALA A 299 1.05 9.95 -19.14
CA ALA A 299 2.21 10.75 -19.50
C ALA A 299 2.06 12.27 -19.28
N PRO A 300 0.89 12.90 -19.57
CA PRO A 300 0.70 14.35 -19.32
C PRO A 300 0.74 14.75 -17.85
N HIS A 301 0.61 13.80 -16.92
CA HIS A 301 0.61 14.05 -15.49
C HIS A 301 1.99 13.87 -14.84
N LEU A 302 3.01 13.43 -15.58
CA LEU A 302 4.35 13.20 -15.06
C LEU A 302 5.10 14.51 -14.84
N ASN A 303 5.52 14.78 -13.61
CA ASN A 303 6.43 15.88 -13.28
C ASN A 303 7.87 15.36 -13.17
N PHE A 304 8.85 16.07 -13.76
CA PHE A 304 10.24 15.64 -13.84
C PHE A 304 11.23 16.51 -13.06
N TYR A 305 10.75 17.61 -12.49
CA TYR A 305 11.62 18.59 -11.85
C TYR A 305 11.19 18.83 -10.41
N PRO A 306 12.13 19.06 -9.48
CA PRO A 306 11.77 19.58 -8.17
C PRO A 306 11.08 20.93 -8.31
N GLU A 307 10.25 21.28 -7.35
CA GLU A 307 9.47 22.52 -7.35
C GLU A 307 9.70 23.30 -6.06
N GLU A 308 9.95 24.58 -6.19
CA GLU A 308 9.89 25.58 -5.12
C GLU A 308 8.64 26.41 -5.30
N THR A 309 7.80 26.45 -4.31
CA THR A 309 6.56 27.22 -4.31
C THR A 309 6.42 27.96 -2.99
N SER A 310 5.87 29.18 -3.06
CA SER A 310 5.38 29.94 -1.90
C SER A 310 3.93 29.56 -1.56
N GLY A 311 3.30 28.78 -2.44
CA GLY A 311 1.95 28.28 -2.26
C GLY A 311 1.91 26.95 -1.47
N PRO A 312 0.74 26.32 -1.42
CA PRO A 312 0.56 25.06 -0.72
C PRO A 312 1.42 23.94 -1.27
N ILE A 313 1.88 23.06 -0.36
CA ILE A 313 2.63 21.85 -0.70
C ILE A 313 1.68 20.66 -0.63
N SER A 314 1.48 20.01 -1.78
CA SER A 314 0.63 18.84 -1.90
C SER A 314 1.37 17.63 -2.46
N GLU A 315 2.47 17.85 -3.18
CA GLU A 315 3.16 16.81 -3.94
C GLU A 315 4.61 16.59 -3.44
N VAL A 316 5.12 15.38 -3.62
CA VAL A 316 6.45 15.01 -3.11
C VAL A 316 7.61 15.77 -3.77
N TRP A 317 7.45 16.20 -5.02
CA TRP A 317 8.47 16.99 -5.73
C TRP A 317 8.56 18.45 -5.26
N GLN A 318 7.59 18.93 -4.49
CA GLN A 318 7.58 20.24 -3.84
C GLN A 318 8.33 20.21 -2.50
N ALA A 319 8.54 19.02 -1.94
CA ALA A 319 9.24 18.81 -0.67
C ALA A 319 10.77 18.72 -0.85
N GLU A 320 11.50 18.66 0.27
CA GLU A 320 12.97 18.76 0.24
C GLU A 320 13.64 17.52 -0.33
N ARG A 321 13.04 16.31 -0.23
CA ARG A 321 13.69 15.05 -0.63
C ARG A 321 14.18 15.04 -2.07
N TRP A 322 13.44 15.62 -3.01
CA TRP A 322 13.88 15.71 -4.40
C TRP A 322 15.07 16.67 -4.55
N LYS A 323 15.14 17.71 -3.75
CA LYS A 323 16.22 18.72 -3.76
C LYS A 323 17.51 18.23 -3.09
N GLU A 324 17.45 17.16 -2.29
CA GLU A 324 18.62 16.50 -1.69
C GLU A 324 19.43 15.69 -2.73
N PHE A 325 18.83 15.29 -3.85
CA PHE A 325 19.57 14.65 -4.93
C PHE A 325 20.51 15.63 -5.60
N LYS A 326 21.66 15.13 -6.02
CA LYS A 326 22.61 15.93 -6.81
C LYS A 326 21.99 16.31 -8.15
N ALA A 327 22.36 17.43 -8.72
CA ALA A 327 21.80 17.90 -9.98
C ALA A 327 21.92 16.87 -11.13
N ASN A 328 23.01 16.11 -11.17
CA ASN A 328 23.22 15.02 -12.14
C ASN A 328 22.45 13.73 -11.81
N GLU A 329 21.78 13.67 -10.68
CA GLU A 329 20.87 12.57 -10.30
C GLU A 329 19.39 12.91 -10.55
N LEU A 330 19.11 14.16 -10.90
CA LEU A 330 17.82 14.68 -11.34
C LEU A 330 17.71 14.73 -12.86
N THR A 331 16.56 15.14 -13.38
CA THR A 331 16.40 15.35 -14.83
C THR A 331 17.37 16.42 -15.31
N PRO A 332 18.34 16.05 -16.16
CA PRO A 332 19.51 16.90 -16.43
C PRO A 332 19.28 17.94 -17.51
N MET A 333 18.10 17.98 -18.11
CA MET A 333 17.88 18.77 -19.31
C MET A 333 16.46 19.31 -19.40
N PHE A 334 16.29 20.29 -20.27
CA PHE A 334 15.01 20.80 -20.76
C PHE A 334 15.03 20.81 -22.29
N SER A 335 13.88 20.51 -22.91
CA SER A 335 13.70 20.59 -24.36
C SER A 335 12.79 21.71 -24.79
N ARG A 336 13.20 22.51 -25.77
CA ARG A 336 12.36 23.49 -26.48
C ARG A 336 12.27 23.09 -27.97
N GLY A 337 11.18 22.43 -28.32
CA GLY A 337 11.06 21.79 -29.62
C GLY A 337 12.08 20.66 -29.78
N LEU A 338 12.98 20.78 -30.74
CA LEU A 338 14.07 19.80 -30.97
C LEU A 338 15.38 20.19 -30.28
N LYS A 339 15.45 21.37 -29.68
CA LYS A 339 16.65 21.85 -28.98
C LYS A 339 16.67 21.37 -27.55
N GLN A 340 17.78 20.77 -27.16
CA GLN A 340 18.03 20.25 -25.83
C GLN A 340 19.03 21.11 -25.10
N PHE A 341 18.68 21.56 -23.90
CA PHE A 341 19.51 22.36 -23.01
C PHE A 341 19.87 21.52 -21.79
N PHE A 342 21.12 21.09 -21.68
CA PHE A 342 21.59 20.27 -20.58
C PHE A 342 22.25 21.13 -19.50
N ILE A 343 22.19 20.66 -18.26
CA ILE A 343 23.01 21.22 -17.18
C ILE A 343 24.48 21.09 -17.54
N GLU A 344 25.31 21.94 -16.95
CA GLU A 344 26.76 21.99 -17.16
C GLU A 344 27.17 22.20 -18.64
N GLU A 345 26.32 22.85 -19.45
CA GLU A 345 26.62 23.24 -20.82
C GLU A 345 26.40 24.73 -21.03
N LEU A 346 27.27 25.33 -21.85
CA LEU A 346 27.12 26.72 -22.25
C LEU A 346 25.83 26.93 -23.09
N CYS A 347 25.02 27.86 -22.68
CA CYS A 347 23.79 28.28 -23.35
C CYS A 347 23.78 29.77 -23.57
N GLN A 348 23.03 30.23 -24.58
CA GLN A 348 22.78 31.67 -24.80
C GLN A 348 21.30 31.95 -24.64
N LEU A 349 21.00 33.04 -23.95
CA LEU A 349 19.66 33.53 -23.71
C LEU A 349 19.17 34.47 -24.83
N ASP A 350 17.89 34.83 -24.81
CA ASP A 350 17.26 35.74 -25.76
C ASP A 350 17.78 37.16 -25.61
N ASP A 351 18.29 37.55 -24.44
CA ASP A 351 18.96 38.81 -24.15
C ASP A 351 20.46 38.85 -24.55
N THR A 352 20.92 37.84 -25.27
CA THR A 352 22.29 37.62 -25.71
C THR A 352 23.29 37.21 -24.62
N THR A 353 22.87 37.12 -23.35
CA THR A 353 23.71 36.69 -22.23
C THR A 353 24.08 35.19 -22.37
N TYR A 354 25.31 34.85 -22.01
CA TYR A 354 25.72 33.46 -21.92
C TYR A 354 25.61 32.94 -20.49
N VAL A 355 25.10 31.71 -20.32
CA VAL A 355 24.92 31.09 -19.01
C VAL A 355 25.26 29.59 -19.06
N ILE A 356 25.58 29.04 -17.90
CA ILE A 356 25.69 27.56 -17.68
C ILE A 356 24.63 27.19 -16.66
N PRO A 357 23.57 26.45 -17.03
CA PRO A 357 22.58 25.93 -16.09
C PRO A 357 23.20 24.82 -15.25
N HIS A 358 22.93 24.78 -13.95
CA HIS A 358 23.38 23.77 -13.00
C HIS A 358 22.24 22.88 -12.51
N LEU A 359 21.00 23.41 -12.48
CA LEU A 359 19.82 22.69 -12.01
C LEU A 359 18.58 23.21 -12.74
N TRP A 360 17.73 22.32 -13.20
CA TRP A 360 16.40 22.63 -13.66
C TRP A 360 15.39 22.44 -12.52
N ILE A 361 14.58 23.45 -12.26
CA ILE A 361 13.65 23.51 -11.13
C ILE A 361 12.41 24.32 -11.51
N ILE A 362 11.24 23.92 -11.00
CA ILE A 362 10.01 24.72 -11.15
C ILE A 362 9.97 25.75 -10.01
N ARG A 363 9.71 27.01 -10.37
CA ARG A 363 9.47 28.09 -9.42
C ARG A 363 8.20 28.82 -9.79
N GLU A 364 7.28 28.94 -8.85
CA GLU A 364 5.96 29.57 -9.05
C GLU A 364 5.28 29.07 -10.35
N GLY A 365 5.26 27.76 -10.53
CA GLY A 365 4.66 27.07 -11.68
C GLY A 365 5.40 27.25 -13.02
N LYS A 366 6.61 27.83 -13.02
CA LYS A 366 7.42 28.03 -14.23
C LYS A 366 8.71 27.27 -14.14
N LEU A 367 9.07 26.56 -15.19
CA LEU A 367 10.37 25.88 -15.27
C LEU A 367 11.47 26.94 -15.40
N CYS A 368 12.46 26.88 -14.51
CA CYS A 368 13.63 27.75 -14.42
C CYS A 368 14.91 26.92 -14.38
N ALA A 369 16.03 27.55 -14.64
CA ALA A 369 17.35 26.98 -14.38
C ALA A 369 18.14 27.89 -13.44
N ASP A 370 18.82 27.29 -12.48
CA ASP A 370 19.85 27.99 -11.72
C ASP A 370 21.15 27.99 -12.52
N CYS A 371 21.63 29.18 -12.86
CA CYS A 371 22.71 29.38 -13.80
C CYS A 371 23.85 30.20 -13.20
N SER A 372 25.08 29.91 -13.64
CA SER A 372 26.18 30.86 -13.56
C SER A 372 26.26 31.68 -14.87
N GLU A 373 26.48 32.97 -14.78
CA GLU A 373 26.73 33.79 -15.95
C GLU A 373 28.14 33.56 -16.52
N VAL A 374 28.25 33.69 -17.84
CA VAL A 374 29.52 33.57 -18.54
C VAL A 374 29.81 34.83 -19.27
N ALA A 375 30.96 35.43 -18.97
CA ALA A 375 31.46 36.64 -19.63
C ALA A 375 32.52 36.29 -20.69
N VAL A 376 32.45 37.01 -21.79
CA VAL A 376 33.53 36.92 -22.82
C VAL A 376 34.48 38.06 -22.56
N THR A 377 35.71 37.73 -22.19
CA THR A 377 36.78 38.69 -21.86
C THR A 377 37.91 38.59 -22.89
N PRO A 378 38.81 39.61 -22.94
CA PRO A 378 40.00 39.53 -23.83
C PRO A 378 40.91 38.34 -23.57
N HIS A 379 40.85 37.74 -22.36
CA HIS A 379 41.67 36.59 -21.95
C HIS A 379 40.95 35.24 -22.19
N GLY A 380 39.73 35.26 -22.67
CA GLY A 380 38.89 34.09 -22.90
C GLY A 380 37.54 34.15 -22.20
N TRP A 381 36.78 33.08 -22.22
CA TRP A 381 35.49 32.94 -21.55
C TRP A 381 35.73 32.68 -20.06
N SER A 382 34.99 33.42 -19.22
CA SER A 382 35.09 33.32 -17.76
C SER A 382 33.74 33.07 -17.13
N ILE A 383 33.67 32.15 -16.15
CA ILE A 383 32.47 31.84 -15.40
C ILE A 383 32.39 32.81 -14.22
N SER A 384 31.35 33.62 -14.16
CA SER A 384 31.10 34.51 -13.05
C SER A 384 30.68 33.79 -11.78
N ALA A 385 31.05 34.31 -10.62
CA ALA A 385 30.52 33.89 -9.35
C ALA A 385 29.03 34.24 -9.17
N THR A 386 28.50 35.15 -10.02
CA THR A 386 27.09 35.54 -10.00
C THR A 386 26.21 34.38 -10.44
N LYS A 387 25.30 34.03 -9.57
CA LYS A 387 24.26 33.04 -9.87
C LYS A 387 22.93 33.72 -10.08
N ARG A 388 22.15 33.28 -11.05
CA ARG A 388 20.77 33.74 -11.25
C ARG A 388 19.86 32.62 -11.65
N SER A 389 18.58 32.77 -11.33
CA SER A 389 17.51 31.92 -11.83
C SER A 389 16.98 32.47 -13.14
N VAL A 390 16.88 31.62 -14.17
CA VAL A 390 16.48 31.99 -15.52
C VAL A 390 15.33 31.13 -15.98
N GLN A 391 14.22 31.71 -16.42
CA GLN A 391 13.11 30.94 -16.97
C GLN A 391 13.52 30.17 -18.23
N ALA A 392 13.06 28.91 -18.35
CA ALA A 392 13.35 28.04 -19.50
C ALA A 392 12.99 28.67 -20.86
N THR A 393 11.96 29.52 -20.88
CA THR A 393 11.52 30.26 -22.09
C THR A 393 12.56 31.24 -22.62
N LYS A 394 13.57 31.65 -21.83
CA LYS A 394 14.63 32.56 -22.20
C LYS A 394 15.81 31.91 -22.93
N PHE A 395 15.91 30.56 -22.85
CA PHE A 395 16.99 29.83 -23.51
C PHE A 395 16.79 29.79 -25.02
N LEU A 396 17.71 30.31 -25.77
CA LEU A 396 17.61 30.48 -27.24
C LEU A 396 18.55 29.53 -28.00
N PHE A 397 19.84 29.49 -27.62
CA PHE A 397 20.86 28.66 -28.25
C PHE A 397 21.51 27.73 -27.24
N ASN A 398 21.57 26.45 -27.59
CA ASN A 398 22.27 25.45 -26.80
C ASN A 398 23.77 25.37 -27.15
N TYR A 399 24.51 24.52 -26.50
CA TYR A 399 25.94 24.36 -26.70
C TYR A 399 26.33 24.14 -28.19
N TYR A 400 25.63 23.27 -28.89
CA TYR A 400 25.92 22.97 -30.30
C TYR A 400 25.59 24.13 -31.24
N ASP A 401 24.51 24.86 -30.99
CA ASP A 401 24.20 26.07 -31.73
C ASP A 401 25.30 27.14 -31.59
N ILE A 402 25.86 27.27 -30.36
CA ILE A 402 26.94 28.22 -30.08
C ILE A 402 28.20 27.82 -30.80
N ILE A 403 28.62 26.54 -30.67
CA ILE A 403 29.84 26.04 -31.39
C ILE A 403 29.70 26.23 -32.89
N SER A 404 28.54 25.89 -33.46
CA SER A 404 28.29 26.10 -34.89
C SER A 404 28.41 27.56 -35.34
N ARG A 405 28.01 28.52 -34.48
CA ARG A 405 28.06 29.96 -34.78
C ARG A 405 29.46 30.57 -34.57
N VAL A 406 30.12 30.13 -33.51
CA VAL A 406 31.48 30.63 -33.18
C VAL A 406 32.52 29.97 -34.06
N GLY A 407 32.21 28.80 -34.64
CA GLY A 407 33.13 28.02 -35.50
C GLY A 407 34.25 27.28 -34.77
N SER A 408 34.29 27.36 -33.44
CA SER A 408 35.23 26.63 -32.58
C SER A 408 34.71 26.49 -31.17
N THR A 409 35.26 25.57 -30.38
CA THR A 409 34.96 25.49 -28.94
C THR A 409 35.46 26.75 -28.22
N PRO A 410 34.69 27.27 -27.24
CA PRO A 410 35.09 28.43 -26.45
C PRO A 410 36.45 28.21 -25.78
N LYS A 411 37.35 29.20 -25.95
CA LYS A 411 38.63 29.18 -25.23
C LYS A 411 38.40 29.82 -23.87
N TRP A 412 38.50 29.05 -22.82
CA TRP A 412 38.31 29.49 -21.44
C TRP A 412 39.52 30.26 -20.94
N ALA A 413 39.35 31.19 -20.03
CA ALA A 413 40.42 31.89 -19.36
C ALA A 413 41.20 30.96 -18.45
N ASP A 414 42.49 31.22 -18.25
CA ASP A 414 43.39 30.31 -17.53
C ASP A 414 43.00 30.08 -16.04
N ASP A 415 42.28 31.02 -15.48
CA ASP A 415 41.72 30.97 -14.09
C ASP A 415 40.36 30.30 -14.00
N THR A 416 39.80 29.84 -15.10
CA THR A 416 38.44 29.29 -15.18
C THR A 416 38.48 27.81 -15.47
N GLN A 417 37.91 26.99 -14.60
CA GLN A 417 37.69 25.55 -14.82
C GLN A 417 36.24 25.31 -15.27
N PRO A 418 35.99 25.18 -16.58
CA PRO A 418 34.66 24.87 -17.07
C PRO A 418 34.28 23.41 -16.79
N PRO A 419 32.98 23.07 -16.67
CA PRO A 419 32.52 21.70 -16.70
C PRO A 419 32.85 21.03 -18.05
N GLU A 420 32.80 19.71 -18.07
CA GLU A 420 33.00 18.94 -19.32
C GLU A 420 31.85 19.19 -20.30
N MET A 421 32.18 19.64 -21.50
CA MET A 421 31.23 19.98 -22.55
C MET A 421 31.57 19.33 -23.89
N PRO A 422 30.58 18.72 -24.58
CA PRO A 422 29.20 18.56 -24.16
C PRO A 422 29.05 17.65 -22.94
N ASN A 423 27.97 17.83 -22.17
CA ASN A 423 27.73 17.04 -20.96
C ASN A 423 27.74 15.52 -21.31
N PRO A 424 28.58 14.69 -20.64
CA PRO A 424 28.71 13.27 -20.93
C PRO A 424 27.38 12.47 -20.90
N ILE A 425 26.40 12.94 -20.12
CA ILE A 425 25.09 12.26 -20.00
C ILE A 425 24.35 12.21 -21.36
N ARG A 426 24.62 13.14 -22.28
CA ARG A 426 24.07 13.11 -23.65
C ARG A 426 24.39 11.81 -24.39
N SER A 427 25.55 11.22 -24.13
CA SER A 427 26.01 9.98 -24.78
C SER A 427 25.18 8.77 -24.37
N LEU A 428 24.48 8.82 -23.24
CA LEU A 428 23.61 7.73 -22.79
C LEU A 428 22.39 7.54 -23.71
N ALA A 429 21.89 8.63 -24.32
CA ALA A 429 20.72 8.56 -25.21
C ALA A 429 20.80 9.65 -26.30
N PRO A 430 21.66 9.52 -27.31
CA PRO A 430 21.89 10.54 -28.32
C PRO A 430 20.58 10.98 -28.99
N GLY A 431 20.34 12.31 -28.99
CA GLY A 431 19.16 12.92 -29.62
C GLY A 431 17.81 12.70 -28.92
N ARG A 432 17.77 11.98 -27.81
CA ARG A 432 16.57 11.77 -27.01
C ARG A 432 16.57 12.63 -25.74
N ASP A 433 15.38 13.01 -25.33
CA ASP A 433 15.19 13.68 -24.04
C ASP A 433 15.45 12.66 -22.91
N ILE A 434 16.17 13.09 -21.87
CA ILE A 434 16.50 12.25 -20.71
C ILE A 434 15.72 12.75 -19.50
N TYR A 435 14.88 11.88 -18.95
CA TYR A 435 14.08 12.12 -17.76
C TYR A 435 14.50 11.22 -16.60
N VAL A 436 14.28 11.69 -15.37
CA VAL A 436 14.45 10.89 -14.16
C VAL A 436 13.10 10.59 -13.54
N VAL A 437 12.90 9.32 -13.22
CA VAL A 437 11.71 8.83 -12.51
C VAL A 437 12.08 8.44 -11.10
N MET A 438 11.31 8.93 -10.14
CA MET A 438 11.40 8.60 -8.72
C MET A 438 10.40 7.49 -8.40
N ALA A 439 10.88 6.29 -8.16
CA ALA A 439 10.08 5.10 -7.91
C ALA A 439 10.30 4.57 -6.48
N PRO A 440 9.47 4.97 -5.50
CA PRO A 440 9.47 4.35 -4.18
C PRO A 440 9.06 2.88 -4.29
N ILE A 441 9.74 2.04 -3.51
CA ILE A 441 9.48 0.59 -3.46
C ILE A 441 8.91 0.23 -2.10
N TRP A 442 7.78 -0.43 -2.10
CA TRP A 442 7.15 -0.99 -0.93
C TRP A 442 7.41 -2.50 -0.86
N ALA A 443 7.70 -3.00 0.33
CA ALA A 443 7.85 -4.41 0.60
C ALA A 443 7.15 -4.78 1.91
N ASP A 444 6.50 -5.96 1.93
CA ASP A 444 5.85 -6.47 3.14
C ASP A 444 5.62 -7.99 3.07
N ASP A 445 5.45 -8.61 4.24
CA ASP A 445 5.08 -10.01 4.33
C ASP A 445 3.55 -10.18 4.32
N VAL A 446 3.05 -10.81 3.30
CA VAL A 446 1.63 -10.98 3.05
C VAL A 446 1.25 -12.46 3.05
N SER A 447 0.14 -12.81 3.72
CA SER A 447 -0.41 -14.16 3.58
C SER A 447 -1.01 -14.36 2.19
N GLY A 448 -0.59 -15.42 1.50
CA GLY A 448 -1.14 -15.83 0.22
C GLY A 448 -2.49 -16.55 0.32
N ASN A 449 -3.02 -16.76 1.52
CA ASN A 449 -4.31 -17.40 1.75
C ASN A 449 -5.41 -16.37 2.03
N ARG A 450 -6.65 -16.68 1.63
CA ARG A 450 -7.82 -15.85 1.94
C ARG A 450 -8.08 -15.77 3.45
N SER A 451 -7.97 -16.90 4.14
CA SER A 451 -8.20 -17.02 5.59
C SER A 451 -7.12 -16.38 6.46
N LYS A 452 -6.12 -15.70 5.87
CA LYS A 452 -4.93 -15.18 6.56
C LYS A 452 -4.15 -16.25 7.36
N GLN A 453 -4.41 -17.54 7.10
CA GLN A 453 -3.59 -18.64 7.61
C GLN A 453 -2.18 -18.54 7.04
N TYR A 454 -1.21 -19.08 7.78
CA TYR A 454 0.19 -18.98 7.41
C TYR A 454 0.47 -19.53 6.00
N ASN A 455 0.75 -18.65 5.08
CA ASN A 455 1.28 -18.91 3.74
C ASN A 455 2.02 -17.65 3.33
N LYS A 456 3.14 -17.41 4.03
CA LYS A 456 3.89 -16.17 3.93
C LYS A 456 4.48 -15.98 2.54
N HIS A 457 4.26 -14.83 1.97
CA HIS A 457 4.94 -14.31 0.80
C HIS A 457 5.57 -12.96 1.13
N MET A 458 6.78 -12.73 0.71
CA MET A 458 7.37 -11.40 0.71
C MET A 458 7.01 -10.73 -0.62
N ASN A 459 6.14 -9.73 -0.58
CA ASN A 459 5.68 -8.99 -1.75
C ASN A 459 6.46 -7.70 -1.93
N MET A 460 6.61 -7.27 -3.18
CA MET A 460 7.14 -5.97 -3.54
C MET A 460 6.27 -5.29 -4.58
N TYR A 461 5.93 -4.03 -4.33
CA TYR A 461 5.25 -3.15 -5.27
C TYR A 461 6.05 -1.87 -5.46
N MET A 462 5.77 -1.14 -6.54
CA MET A 462 6.29 0.20 -6.74
C MET A 462 5.19 1.15 -7.20
N ALA A 463 5.44 2.43 -6.98
CA ALA A 463 4.69 3.53 -7.56
C ALA A 463 5.62 4.44 -8.35
N ASN A 464 5.07 5.24 -9.25
CA ASN A 464 5.80 6.27 -9.97
C ASN A 464 5.49 7.62 -9.34
N SER A 465 6.34 8.09 -8.41
CA SER A 465 6.08 9.31 -7.64
C SER A 465 6.29 10.62 -8.43
N ASN A 466 6.53 10.53 -9.73
CA ASN A 466 6.40 11.65 -10.65
C ASN A 466 4.92 11.96 -10.97
N LEU A 467 3.99 11.06 -10.58
CA LEU A 467 2.55 11.26 -10.71
C LEU A 467 1.98 12.00 -9.50
N PRO A 468 0.92 12.82 -9.69
CA PRO A 468 0.24 13.49 -8.58
C PRO A 468 -0.30 12.50 -7.55
N GLY A 469 -0.29 12.90 -6.28
CA GLY A 469 -0.75 12.08 -5.17
C GLY A 469 -2.19 11.58 -5.32
N ARG A 470 -3.09 12.35 -5.94
CA ARG A 470 -4.46 11.94 -6.25
C ARG A 470 -4.55 10.71 -7.18
N LEU A 471 -3.57 10.52 -8.05
CA LEU A 471 -3.46 9.33 -8.89
C LEU A 471 -2.79 8.18 -8.14
N LEU A 472 -1.75 8.46 -7.35
CA LEU A 472 -1.02 7.45 -6.59
C LEU A 472 -1.85 6.77 -5.50
N GLN A 473 -2.96 7.37 -5.08
CA GLN A 473 -3.92 6.76 -4.15
C GLN A 473 -4.84 5.73 -4.79
N GLN A 474 -4.76 5.54 -6.11
CA GLN A 474 -5.59 4.59 -6.86
C GLN A 474 -4.81 3.30 -7.12
N GLU A 475 -5.45 2.15 -6.93
CA GLU A 475 -4.85 0.82 -7.20
C GLU A 475 -4.43 0.63 -8.66
N TYR A 476 -5.00 1.38 -9.58
CA TYR A 476 -4.63 1.36 -10.99
C TYR A 476 -3.12 1.64 -11.20
N PHE A 477 -2.54 2.52 -10.39
CA PHE A 477 -1.15 2.97 -10.52
C PHE A 477 -0.15 2.13 -9.71
N VAL A 478 -0.61 1.17 -8.92
CA VAL A 478 0.26 0.22 -8.23
C VAL A 478 0.86 -0.76 -9.24
N ARG A 479 2.18 -0.88 -9.25
CA ARG A 479 2.93 -1.81 -10.10
C ARG A 479 3.50 -2.95 -9.27
N PHE A 480 3.17 -4.18 -9.66
CA PHE A 480 3.74 -5.37 -9.02
C PHE A 480 5.18 -5.57 -9.47
N VAL A 481 6.10 -5.74 -8.51
CA VAL A 481 7.52 -5.98 -8.79
C VAL A 481 7.88 -7.44 -8.56
N SER A 482 7.58 -8.00 -7.38
CA SER A 482 8.01 -9.35 -7.02
C SER A 482 7.15 -9.95 -5.92
N THR A 483 7.16 -11.28 -5.83
CA THR A 483 6.70 -12.03 -4.67
C THR A 483 7.52 -13.29 -4.50
N SER A 484 7.76 -13.70 -3.25
CA SER A 484 8.41 -14.97 -2.97
C SER A 484 7.97 -15.58 -1.64
N PRO A 485 7.66 -16.88 -1.57
CA PRO A 485 7.47 -17.56 -0.31
C PRO A 485 8.79 -17.90 0.41
N HIS A 486 9.95 -17.78 -0.27
CA HIS A 486 11.24 -18.23 0.24
C HIS A 486 12.29 -17.11 0.30
N ALA A 487 12.41 -16.30 -0.76
CA ALA A 487 13.35 -15.20 -0.77
C ALA A 487 12.84 -14.05 0.11
N SER A 488 13.70 -13.59 1.00
CA SER A 488 13.44 -12.45 1.88
C SER A 488 13.45 -11.13 1.11
N SER A 489 13.04 -10.06 1.77
CA SER A 489 13.06 -8.70 1.24
C SER A 489 14.46 -8.28 0.72
N PRO A 490 15.57 -8.37 1.46
CA PRO A 490 16.89 -8.02 0.93
C PRO A 490 17.32 -8.86 -0.28
N GLU A 491 16.94 -10.13 -0.34
CA GLU A 491 17.26 -10.98 -1.49
C GLU A 491 16.55 -10.49 -2.76
N GLN A 492 15.29 -10.08 -2.65
CA GLN A 492 14.51 -9.53 -3.75
C GLN A 492 14.99 -8.12 -4.13
N PHE A 493 15.36 -7.29 -3.14
CA PHE A 493 15.94 -5.95 -3.37
C PHE A 493 17.26 -5.99 -4.14
N ALA A 494 18.04 -7.07 -4.09
CA ALA A 494 19.23 -7.20 -4.92
C ALA A 494 18.89 -7.12 -6.41
N ALA A 495 17.83 -7.82 -6.85
CA ALA A 495 17.39 -7.78 -8.24
C ALA A 495 16.79 -6.40 -8.62
N VAL A 496 16.08 -5.76 -7.69
CA VAL A 496 15.52 -4.41 -7.88
C VAL A 496 16.64 -3.37 -8.00
N ARG A 497 17.62 -3.39 -7.10
CA ARG A 497 18.81 -2.53 -7.14
C ARG A 497 19.53 -2.66 -8.49
N ASP A 498 19.73 -3.89 -8.95
CA ASP A 498 20.45 -4.14 -10.20
C ASP A 498 19.69 -3.54 -11.40
N GLN A 499 18.35 -3.64 -11.42
CA GLN A 499 17.51 -3.00 -12.43
C GLN A 499 17.60 -1.46 -12.35
N ILE A 500 17.50 -0.87 -11.16
CA ILE A 500 17.59 0.58 -10.96
C ILE A 500 18.97 1.10 -11.39
N ASN A 501 20.05 0.47 -10.90
CA ASN A 501 21.40 0.90 -11.18
C ASN A 501 21.78 0.70 -12.67
N ALA A 502 21.21 -0.29 -13.35
CA ALA A 502 21.42 -0.48 -14.78
C ALA A 502 20.92 0.72 -15.60
N THR A 503 19.82 1.35 -15.21
CA THR A 503 19.25 2.50 -15.93
C THR A 503 20.16 3.73 -15.94
N GLN A 504 21.15 3.79 -15.03
CA GLN A 504 22.12 4.89 -14.98
C GLN A 504 23.17 4.78 -16.06
N LYS A 505 23.42 3.59 -16.60
CA LYS A 505 24.36 3.32 -17.69
C LYS A 505 23.62 3.12 -19.01
N GLU A 506 22.50 2.44 -18.96
CA GLU A 506 21.63 2.10 -20.08
C GLU A 506 20.21 2.57 -19.76
N PRO A 507 19.89 3.85 -20.02
CA PRO A 507 18.55 4.39 -19.78
C PRO A 507 17.45 3.63 -20.52
N ILE A 508 16.27 3.59 -19.94
CA ILE A 508 15.08 2.97 -20.56
C ILE A 508 14.67 3.80 -21.77
N ILE A 509 14.74 3.22 -22.97
CA ILE A 509 14.22 3.89 -24.17
C ILE A 509 12.74 3.56 -24.32
N CYS A 510 11.89 4.58 -24.27
CA CYS A 510 10.45 4.44 -24.39
C CYS A 510 9.82 5.59 -25.19
N TYR A 511 8.56 5.42 -25.55
CA TYR A 511 7.77 6.45 -26.21
C TYR A 511 7.09 7.34 -25.18
N ASN A 512 7.24 8.63 -25.29
CA ASN A 512 6.48 9.58 -24.48
C ASN A 512 5.22 10.01 -25.23
N ALA A 513 4.04 9.59 -24.72
CA ALA A 513 2.75 9.83 -25.37
C ALA A 513 2.35 11.32 -25.35
N ASP A 514 2.87 12.10 -24.42
CA ASP A 514 2.64 13.55 -24.34
C ASP A 514 3.44 14.30 -25.42
N THR A 515 4.74 14.11 -25.47
CA THR A 515 5.62 14.76 -26.46
C THR A 515 5.60 14.10 -27.83
N LYS A 516 5.02 12.91 -27.95
CA LYS A 516 4.94 12.07 -29.16
C LYS A 516 6.31 11.71 -29.76
N ARG A 517 7.31 11.54 -28.88
CA ARG A 517 8.69 11.20 -29.25
C ARG A 517 9.26 10.10 -28.37
N GLU A 518 10.28 9.40 -28.87
CA GLU A 518 11.08 8.53 -28.01
C GLU A 518 11.91 9.36 -27.03
N CYS A 519 11.97 8.91 -25.79
CA CYS A 519 12.78 9.48 -24.73
C CYS A 519 13.58 8.39 -24.00
N ALA A 520 14.46 8.81 -23.12
CA ALA A 520 15.25 7.96 -22.25
C ALA A 520 14.92 8.24 -20.80
N VAL A 521 14.84 7.20 -19.97
CA VAL A 521 14.45 7.33 -18.58
C VAL A 521 15.44 6.65 -17.66
N ILE A 522 15.88 7.37 -16.63
CA ILE A 522 16.72 6.87 -15.53
C ILE A 522 15.85 6.75 -14.29
N VAL A 523 15.99 5.66 -13.52
CA VAL A 523 15.19 5.41 -12.33
C VAL A 523 15.98 5.67 -11.07
N ARG A 524 15.35 6.31 -10.08
CA ARG A 524 15.85 6.52 -8.72
C ARG A 524 14.83 6.00 -7.71
N CYS A 525 15.31 5.60 -6.54
CA CYS A 525 14.46 5.23 -5.41
C CYS A 525 14.54 6.35 -4.35
N PRO A 526 13.47 7.16 -4.16
CA PRO A 526 13.51 8.29 -3.24
C PRO A 526 13.23 7.88 -1.80
N GLY A 527 12.59 6.72 -1.58
CA GLY A 527 12.20 6.26 -0.25
C GLY A 527 11.57 4.87 -0.25
N LEU A 528 11.45 4.30 0.93
CA LEU A 528 11.02 2.94 1.22
C LEU A 528 9.85 2.98 2.23
N PRO A 529 8.61 3.28 1.80
CA PRO A 529 7.45 3.21 2.67
C PRO A 529 7.14 1.73 2.97
N ALA A 530 7.01 1.36 4.23
CA ALA A 530 6.65 0.01 4.67
C ALA A 530 6.19 0.02 6.12
N ASP A 531 5.80 -1.13 6.67
CA ASP A 531 5.57 -1.29 8.09
C ASP A 531 6.88 -1.16 8.91
N ASN A 532 6.78 -0.91 10.21
CA ASN A 532 7.98 -0.66 11.04
C ASN A 532 8.96 -1.84 11.12
N PRO A 533 8.54 -3.11 11.20
CA PRO A 533 9.42 -4.26 11.12
C PRO A 533 10.18 -4.35 9.79
N GLN A 534 9.50 -4.15 8.68
CA GLN A 534 10.10 -4.19 7.35
C GLN A 534 11.07 -3.02 7.15
N GLN A 535 10.69 -1.80 7.55
CA GLN A 535 11.58 -0.64 7.49
C GLN A 535 12.83 -0.82 8.38
N ALA A 536 12.72 -1.53 9.51
CA ALA A 536 13.90 -1.88 10.30
C ALA A 536 14.82 -2.87 9.54
N GLU A 537 14.26 -3.87 8.83
CA GLU A 537 15.04 -4.78 8.00
C GLU A 537 15.73 -4.05 6.84
N GLU A 538 15.02 -3.14 6.17
CA GLU A 538 15.54 -2.29 5.09
C GLU A 538 16.68 -1.38 5.55
N ALA A 539 16.57 -0.82 6.74
CA ALA A 539 17.60 0.00 7.35
C ALA A 539 18.75 -0.81 7.97
N SER A 540 18.83 -2.12 7.79
CA SER A 540 19.82 -3.00 8.45
C SER A 540 19.84 -2.84 9.97
N HIS A 541 18.66 -2.67 10.57
CA HIS A 541 18.48 -2.39 11.98
C HIS A 541 18.00 -3.62 12.74
N ILE A 542 18.37 -3.74 14.03
CA ILE A 542 18.04 -4.89 14.89
C ILE A 542 16.54 -5.01 15.22
N GLY A 543 15.77 -3.97 14.96
CA GLY A 543 14.34 -3.86 15.27
C GLY A 543 14.04 -3.17 16.59
N GLY A 544 12.76 -2.82 16.79
CA GLY A 544 12.29 -1.99 17.91
C GLY A 544 12.45 -2.57 19.31
N ASN A 545 12.83 -3.84 19.45
CA ASN A 545 13.10 -4.50 20.74
C ASN A 545 14.60 -4.45 21.14
N GLY A 546 15.46 -3.85 20.32
CA GLY A 546 16.89 -3.69 20.63
C GLY A 546 17.16 -2.63 21.71
N ASN A 547 18.41 -2.60 22.19
CA ASN A 547 18.85 -1.55 23.11
C ASN A 547 18.73 -0.16 22.49
N PHE A 548 19.02 -0.04 21.19
CA PHE A 548 18.84 1.15 20.37
C PHE A 548 17.70 0.87 19.38
N PRO A 549 16.44 1.15 19.75
CA PRO A 549 15.28 0.65 19.04
C PRO A 549 14.92 1.43 17.76
N CYS A 550 15.47 2.65 17.59
CA CYS A 550 15.14 3.51 16.47
C CYS A 550 16.01 3.20 15.24
N ARG A 551 15.36 3.01 14.06
CA ARG A 551 16.04 2.83 12.79
C ARG A 551 16.64 4.12 12.23
N LYS A 552 16.09 5.29 12.62
CA LYS A 552 16.47 6.61 12.10
C LYS A 552 17.56 7.29 12.95
N CYS A 553 17.57 7.06 14.27
CA CYS A 553 18.52 7.71 15.18
C CYS A 553 19.10 6.75 16.21
N GLU A 554 20.08 7.24 16.97
CA GLU A 554 20.85 6.46 17.95
C GLU A 554 20.28 6.57 19.37
N VAL A 555 18.99 6.91 19.55
CA VAL A 555 18.34 6.92 20.85
C VAL A 555 18.21 5.50 21.40
N GLY A 556 18.51 5.31 22.68
CA GLY A 556 18.42 4.03 23.33
C GLY A 556 19.38 3.85 24.49
N GLY A 557 19.72 2.61 24.76
CA GLY A 557 20.56 2.14 25.87
C GLY A 557 20.03 0.85 26.44
N THR A 558 20.72 0.32 27.47
CA THR A 558 20.18 -0.82 28.22
C THR A 558 18.90 -0.42 28.96
N GLN A 559 18.10 -1.38 29.38
CA GLN A 559 16.86 -1.10 30.12
C GLN A 559 17.08 -0.23 31.36
N LYS A 560 18.22 -0.41 32.06
CA LYS A 560 18.58 0.39 33.21
C LYS A 560 18.97 1.82 32.84
N GLU A 561 19.70 2.00 31.76
CA GLU A 561 20.11 3.34 31.27
C GLU A 561 18.89 4.14 30.81
N LYS A 562 17.98 3.55 30.06
CA LYS A 562 16.76 4.20 29.58
C LYS A 562 15.82 4.68 30.69
N GLN A 563 15.95 4.15 31.92
CA GLN A 563 15.18 4.57 33.10
C GLN A 563 15.78 5.80 33.80
N ASN A 564 16.99 6.22 33.43
CA ASN A 564 17.55 7.49 33.92
C ASN A 564 16.78 8.66 33.32
N ASN A 565 16.67 9.74 34.05
CA ASN A 565 15.84 10.89 33.66
C ASN A 565 16.21 11.44 32.29
N ASP A 566 17.48 11.75 32.06
CA ASP A 566 17.94 12.29 30.76
C ASP A 566 17.72 11.34 29.61
N ALA A 567 17.97 10.04 29.80
CA ALA A 567 17.76 9.04 28.80
C ALA A 567 16.27 8.78 28.52
N TYR A 568 15.42 8.91 29.53
CA TYR A 568 13.97 8.85 29.36
C TYR A 568 13.48 10.00 28.47
N HIS A 569 13.85 11.23 28.82
CA HIS A 569 13.46 12.42 28.05
C HIS A 569 14.04 12.43 26.62
N ALA A 570 15.20 11.83 26.41
CA ALA A 570 15.76 11.67 25.08
C ALA A 570 14.83 10.87 24.13
N HIS A 571 13.92 10.02 24.66
CA HIS A 571 12.93 9.31 23.83
C HIS A 571 11.80 10.21 23.32
N HIS A 572 11.66 11.43 23.84
CA HIS A 572 10.71 12.44 23.35
C HIS A 572 11.29 13.30 22.21
N LEU A 573 12.56 13.14 21.88
CA LEU A 573 13.30 13.97 20.94
C LEU A 573 13.96 13.10 19.86
N VAL A 574 14.27 13.71 18.72
CA VAL A 574 15.11 13.11 17.67
C VAL A 574 16.54 13.04 18.19
N GLY A 575 17.15 11.86 18.14
CA GLY A 575 18.57 11.66 18.50
C GLY A 575 19.52 11.87 17.33
N VAL A 576 20.80 11.52 17.54
CA VAL A 576 21.81 11.58 16.48
C VAL A 576 21.41 10.66 15.33
N ALA A 577 21.35 11.22 14.12
CA ALA A 577 20.94 10.48 12.92
C ALA A 577 21.89 9.31 12.60
N ARG A 578 21.30 8.18 12.21
CA ARG A 578 22.04 7.09 11.58
C ARG A 578 22.33 7.45 10.13
N ASP A 579 23.35 6.85 9.57
CA ASP A 579 23.68 6.98 8.15
C ASP A 579 24.21 5.67 7.58
N ALA A 580 24.06 5.52 6.26
CA ALA A 580 24.49 4.32 5.53
C ALA A 580 25.98 4.02 5.68
N GLY A 581 26.84 5.03 5.84
CA GLY A 581 28.28 4.88 6.04
C GLY A 581 28.61 4.25 7.40
N LYS A 582 28.00 4.75 8.49
CA LYS A 582 28.14 4.17 9.83
C LYS A 582 27.59 2.74 9.88
N ILE A 583 26.45 2.48 9.22
CA ILE A 583 25.87 1.14 9.12
C ILE A 583 26.84 0.19 8.43
N LYS A 584 27.37 0.53 7.25
CA LYS A 584 28.36 -0.28 6.54
C LYS A 584 29.61 -0.56 7.40
N ALA A 585 30.12 0.46 8.10
CA ALA A 585 31.26 0.30 9.00
C ALA A 585 30.98 -0.67 10.16
N ALA A 586 29.79 -0.59 10.75
CA ALA A 586 29.34 -1.51 11.81
C ALA A 586 29.23 -2.95 11.29
N LEU A 587 28.66 -3.16 10.12
CA LEU A 587 28.54 -4.49 9.48
C LEU A 587 29.92 -5.08 9.15
N HIS A 588 30.85 -4.29 8.66
CA HIS A 588 32.24 -4.73 8.44
C HIS A 588 32.91 -5.18 9.75
N LYS A 589 32.74 -4.45 10.85
CA LYS A 589 33.25 -4.85 12.16
C LYS A 589 32.63 -6.16 12.64
N GLN A 590 31.35 -6.39 12.40
CA GLN A 590 30.68 -7.64 12.72
C GLN A 590 31.22 -8.83 11.93
N LEU A 591 31.47 -8.67 10.62
CA LEU A 591 32.10 -9.70 9.77
C LEU A 591 33.52 -10.03 10.27
N GLN A 592 34.32 -9.02 10.64
CA GLN A 592 35.64 -9.21 11.22
C GLN A 592 35.58 -9.94 12.57
N ALA A 593 34.64 -9.56 13.42
CA ALA A 593 34.40 -10.24 14.70
C ALA A 593 34.01 -11.72 14.50
N ALA A 594 33.22 -12.05 13.48
CA ALA A 594 32.82 -13.42 13.15
C ALA A 594 34.00 -14.31 12.76
N MET A 595 35.03 -13.74 12.10
CA MET A 595 36.27 -14.48 11.76
C MET A 595 37.04 -14.98 13.00
N THR A 596 36.80 -14.35 14.16
CA THR A 596 37.38 -14.85 15.43
C THR A 596 36.69 -16.11 15.96
N GLY A 597 35.56 -16.52 15.37
CA GLY A 597 34.76 -17.69 15.78
C GLY A 597 34.09 -17.53 17.15
N ILE A 598 33.96 -16.31 17.66
CA ILE A 598 33.35 -15.98 18.96
C ILE A 598 32.02 -15.23 18.71
N ASP A 599 30.93 -15.94 18.79
CA ASP A 599 29.57 -15.43 18.55
C ASP A 599 29.20 -14.25 19.47
N LYS A 600 29.62 -14.31 20.73
CA LYS A 600 29.36 -13.23 21.70
C LYS A 600 29.90 -11.88 21.22
N ARG A 601 31.08 -11.84 20.59
CA ARG A 601 31.65 -10.58 20.07
C ARG A 601 30.75 -9.93 19.00
N VAL A 602 30.19 -10.74 18.14
CA VAL A 602 29.24 -10.26 17.11
C VAL A 602 27.97 -9.75 17.77
N THR A 603 27.38 -10.52 18.68
CA THR A 603 26.16 -10.16 19.39
C THR A 603 26.34 -8.88 20.21
N ASP A 604 27.49 -8.70 20.86
CA ASP A 604 27.79 -7.49 21.64
C ASP A 604 27.89 -6.25 20.72
N LEU A 605 28.52 -6.37 19.52
CA LEU A 605 28.55 -5.32 18.51
C LEU A 605 27.16 -4.96 17.98
N GLN A 606 26.32 -5.96 17.71
CA GLN A 606 24.94 -5.75 17.26
C GLN A 606 24.12 -5.00 18.31
N LYS A 607 24.23 -5.39 19.59
CA LYS A 607 23.54 -4.73 20.69
C LYS A 607 24.04 -3.32 20.96
N ALA A 608 25.34 -3.08 20.80
CA ALA A 608 25.95 -1.77 21.03
C ALA A 608 25.61 -0.74 19.95
N THR A 609 25.37 -1.18 18.70
CA THR A 609 25.10 -0.27 17.58
C THR A 609 23.64 -0.26 17.15
N GLY A 610 22.85 -1.25 17.55
CA GLY A 610 21.50 -1.47 17.01
C GLY A 610 21.50 -1.91 15.53
N THR A 611 22.67 -2.18 14.96
CA THR A 611 22.81 -2.57 13.55
C THR A 611 22.84 -4.09 13.43
N LYS A 612 21.94 -4.64 12.61
CA LYS A 612 21.88 -6.06 12.27
C LYS A 612 21.29 -6.22 10.89
N ASP A 613 22.05 -6.82 10.01
CA ASP A 613 21.65 -7.02 8.61
C ASP A 613 21.43 -8.50 8.31
N LYS A 614 20.39 -8.83 7.57
CA LYS A 614 19.99 -10.21 7.31
C LYS A 614 20.94 -10.93 6.35
N VAL A 615 21.43 -10.22 5.33
CA VAL A 615 22.43 -10.75 4.36
C VAL A 615 23.76 -10.93 5.06
N THR A 616 24.20 -9.91 5.80
CA THR A 616 25.44 -9.97 6.59
C THR A 616 25.37 -11.08 7.65
N GLN A 617 24.20 -11.29 8.28
CA GLN A 617 24.04 -12.34 9.31
C GLN A 617 24.27 -13.74 8.73
N TYR A 618 23.80 -14.01 7.53
CA TYR A 618 24.09 -15.26 6.84
C TYR A 618 25.61 -15.51 6.70
N TRP A 619 26.35 -14.49 6.26
CA TRP A 619 27.79 -14.59 6.13
C TRP A 619 28.50 -14.68 7.50
N ILE A 620 28.00 -14.00 8.51
CA ILE A 620 28.48 -14.12 9.90
C ILE A 620 28.35 -15.57 10.38
N ASP A 621 27.21 -16.19 10.17
CA ASP A 621 26.94 -17.56 10.61
C ASP A 621 27.87 -18.55 9.89
N GLU A 622 28.10 -18.39 8.60
CA GLU A 622 29.04 -19.19 7.82
C GLU A 622 30.50 -18.98 8.27
N LEU A 623 30.90 -17.74 8.51
CA LEU A 623 32.25 -17.42 9.03
C LEU A 623 32.48 -18.03 10.42
N LEU A 624 31.50 -17.92 11.32
CA LEU A 624 31.58 -18.53 12.66
C LEU A 624 31.73 -20.05 12.59
N LYS A 625 30.96 -20.74 11.71
CA LYS A 625 31.08 -22.18 11.47
C LYS A 625 32.50 -22.55 10.99
N LYS A 626 32.99 -21.87 9.94
CA LYS A 626 34.32 -22.13 9.36
C LYS A 626 35.44 -21.79 10.34
N ALA A 627 35.37 -20.65 11.02
CA ALA A 627 36.35 -20.25 12.04
C ALA A 627 36.48 -21.29 13.16
N ARG A 628 35.37 -21.85 13.64
CA ARG A 628 35.36 -22.91 14.67
C ARG A 628 36.04 -24.20 14.17
N VAL A 629 35.89 -24.52 12.89
CA VAL A 629 36.59 -25.69 12.28
C VAL A 629 38.07 -25.42 12.14
N LEU A 630 38.49 -24.26 11.61
CA LEU A 630 39.88 -23.90 11.38
C LEU A 630 40.68 -23.76 12.69
N LYS A 631 40.05 -23.27 13.75
CA LYS A 631 40.72 -23.21 15.09
C LYS A 631 41.18 -24.57 15.63
N LYS A 632 40.52 -25.65 15.24
CA LYS A 632 40.98 -27.01 15.61
C LYS A 632 42.36 -27.38 15.06
N SER A 633 42.79 -26.72 13.99
CA SER A 633 44.09 -26.93 13.36
C SER A 633 45.26 -26.24 14.09
N ARG A 634 45.00 -25.51 15.18
CA ARG A 634 46.00 -24.77 16.01
C ARG A 634 46.86 -23.77 15.22
N ARG A 635 46.41 -23.31 14.09
CA ARG A 635 47.09 -22.28 13.27
C ARG A 635 46.99 -20.92 13.95
N PRO A 636 47.90 -19.97 13.65
CA PRO A 636 47.82 -18.58 14.15
C PRO A 636 46.48 -17.96 13.80
N ALA A 637 45.93 -17.15 14.71
CA ALA A 637 44.64 -16.51 14.53
C ALA A 637 44.58 -15.58 13.30
N ASP A 638 45.69 -14.90 13.02
CA ASP A 638 45.79 -13.98 11.89
C ASP A 638 45.75 -14.71 10.53
N ASP A 639 46.37 -15.89 10.44
CA ASP A 639 46.33 -16.73 9.24
C ASP A 639 44.92 -17.26 8.99
N ILE A 640 44.23 -17.68 10.06
CA ILE A 640 42.82 -18.12 9.98
C ILE A 640 41.95 -16.94 9.53
N SER A 641 42.14 -15.77 10.09
CA SER A 641 41.36 -14.57 9.74
C SER A 641 41.63 -14.14 8.27
N ARG A 642 42.88 -14.26 7.79
CA ARG A 642 43.23 -13.97 6.40
C ARG A 642 42.56 -14.95 5.43
N GLU A 643 42.62 -16.24 5.75
CA GLU A 643 41.99 -17.30 4.95
C GLU A 643 40.48 -17.09 4.87
N LEU A 644 39.81 -16.78 6.00
CA LEU A 644 38.38 -16.53 6.05
C LEU A 644 38.00 -15.28 5.27
N ARG A 645 38.84 -14.24 5.27
CA ARG A 645 38.61 -13.04 4.45
C ARG A 645 38.67 -13.36 2.97
N LEU A 646 39.73 -14.04 2.51
CA LEU A 646 39.88 -14.47 1.13
C LEU A 646 38.71 -15.39 0.71
N TRP A 647 38.27 -16.28 1.60
CA TRP A 647 37.12 -17.12 1.33
C TRP A 647 35.83 -16.29 1.17
N LEU A 648 35.58 -15.30 2.05
CA LEU A 648 34.41 -14.43 1.97
C LEU A 648 34.41 -13.61 0.68
N ASP A 649 35.54 -13.05 0.32
CA ASP A 649 35.71 -12.23 -0.89
C ASP A 649 35.49 -13.04 -2.18
N ALA A 650 35.83 -14.33 -2.15
CA ALA A 650 35.62 -15.26 -3.27
C ALA A 650 34.15 -15.72 -3.41
N GLN A 651 33.30 -15.51 -2.41
CA GLN A 651 31.88 -15.89 -2.52
C GLN A 651 31.12 -14.95 -3.46
N PRO A 652 30.17 -15.45 -4.26
CA PRO A 652 29.35 -14.60 -5.12
C PRO A 652 28.32 -13.78 -4.30
N GLY A 653 27.82 -12.71 -4.90
CA GLY A 653 26.71 -11.93 -4.40
C GLY A 653 27.04 -10.96 -3.26
N ASP A 654 26.01 -10.28 -2.77
CA ASP A 654 26.11 -9.25 -1.75
C ASP A 654 26.54 -9.81 -0.40
N LYS A 655 27.35 -9.04 0.33
CA LYS A 655 27.75 -9.34 1.71
C LYS A 655 26.98 -8.54 2.74
N MET A 656 26.24 -7.54 2.27
CA MET A 656 25.42 -6.61 3.04
C MET A 656 24.13 -6.35 2.31
N ASN A 657 23.19 -5.69 2.96
CA ASN A 657 21.92 -5.25 2.38
C ASN A 657 22.15 -4.50 1.06
N PRO A 658 21.58 -4.97 -0.04
CA PRO A 658 21.68 -4.34 -1.34
C PRO A 658 21.22 -2.88 -1.38
N LEU A 659 20.24 -2.50 -0.56
CA LEU A 659 19.73 -1.14 -0.44
C LEU A 659 20.83 -0.12 -0.10
N LEU A 660 21.85 -0.52 0.66
CA LEU A 660 23.01 0.32 0.98
C LEU A 660 23.85 0.72 -0.25
N SER A 661 23.60 0.12 -1.42
CA SER A 661 24.34 0.38 -2.67
C SER A 661 23.48 1.02 -3.76
N ILE A 662 22.25 1.42 -3.48
CA ILE A 662 21.42 2.21 -4.39
C ILE A 662 21.90 3.67 -4.31
N SER A 663 22.19 4.26 -5.46
CA SER A 663 22.64 5.66 -5.54
C SER A 663 21.54 6.61 -5.08
N GLY A 664 21.88 7.56 -4.19
CA GLY A 664 20.96 8.58 -3.69
C GLY A 664 20.01 8.07 -2.61
N LEU A 665 20.14 6.82 -2.13
CA LEU A 665 19.31 6.23 -1.06
C LEU A 665 20.13 6.02 0.21
N ASP A 666 19.62 6.54 1.33
CA ASP A 666 20.04 6.15 2.67
C ASP A 666 18.89 5.41 3.37
N PRO A 667 18.92 4.08 3.47
CA PRO A 667 17.81 3.32 4.03
C PRO A 667 17.46 3.68 5.48
N SER A 668 18.39 4.27 6.25
CA SER A 668 18.10 4.70 7.61
C SER A 668 17.29 5.99 7.66
N GLN A 669 17.43 6.88 6.70
CA GLN A 669 16.73 8.15 6.63
C GLN A 669 15.56 8.12 5.64
N ASP A 670 15.66 7.33 4.58
CA ASP A 670 14.66 7.25 3.52
C ASP A 670 13.59 6.17 3.76
N THR A 671 13.39 5.78 5.03
CA THR A 671 12.27 4.98 5.53
C THR A 671 11.33 5.91 6.31
N PRO A 672 10.44 6.67 5.64
CA PRO A 672 9.57 7.66 6.29
C PRO A 672 8.65 7.00 7.31
N VAL A 673 8.26 7.76 8.34
CA VAL A 673 7.26 7.32 9.31
C VAL A 673 5.92 7.18 8.62
N GLU A 674 5.42 5.97 8.57
CA GLU A 674 4.22 5.60 7.86
C GLU A 674 2.99 5.68 8.78
N ILE A 675 1.93 6.36 8.34
CA ILE A 675 0.80 6.71 9.21
C ILE A 675 -0.14 5.55 9.54
N LEU A 676 -0.36 4.58 8.63
CA LEU A 676 -1.22 3.43 8.90
C LEU A 676 -0.65 2.60 10.06
N HIS A 677 0.62 2.20 9.96
CA HIS A 677 1.22 1.28 10.93
C HIS A 677 1.74 1.97 12.19
N THR A 678 2.21 3.23 12.08
CA THR A 678 2.74 3.95 13.24
C THR A 678 1.61 4.62 14.02
N ILE A 679 0.71 5.34 13.34
CA ILE A 679 -0.36 6.08 14.00
C ILE A 679 -1.55 5.17 14.28
N LEU A 680 -2.24 4.62 13.27
CA LEU A 680 -3.47 3.86 13.48
C LEU A 680 -3.22 2.54 14.23
N LEU A 681 -2.34 1.68 13.70
CA LEU A 681 -1.99 0.38 14.29
C LEU A 681 -0.90 0.48 15.39
N GLY A 682 -0.60 1.68 15.84
CA GLY A 682 0.35 1.99 16.91
C GLY A 682 -0.26 2.91 17.94
N VAL A 683 -0.10 4.21 17.76
CA VAL A 683 -0.49 5.24 18.72
C VAL A 683 -1.97 5.16 19.09
N VAL A 684 -2.85 5.16 18.09
CA VAL A 684 -4.32 5.06 18.27
C VAL A 684 -4.68 3.73 18.94
N LYS A 685 -4.12 2.62 18.48
CA LYS A 685 -4.34 1.31 19.08
C LYS A 685 -3.89 1.24 20.53
N TYR A 686 -2.78 1.88 20.90
CA TYR A 686 -2.32 1.90 22.29
C TYR A 686 -3.22 2.75 23.18
N ALA A 687 -3.64 3.93 22.71
CA ALA A 687 -4.60 4.79 23.42
C ALA A 687 -5.95 4.08 23.58
N TRP A 688 -6.47 3.47 22.52
CA TRP A 688 -7.70 2.68 22.57
C TRP A 688 -7.63 1.54 23.58
N TYR A 689 -6.52 0.77 23.60
CA TYR A 689 -6.33 -0.31 24.56
C TYR A 689 -6.36 0.20 26.00
N ILE A 690 -5.67 1.30 26.31
CA ILE A 690 -5.67 1.92 27.64
C ILE A 690 -7.08 2.32 28.04
N LEU A 691 -7.83 2.89 27.12
CA LEU A 691 -9.16 3.42 27.36
C LEU A 691 -10.17 2.30 27.68
N HIS A 692 -10.34 1.36 26.74
CA HIS A 692 -11.42 0.38 26.82
C HIS A 692 -11.21 -0.75 27.84
N THR A 693 -9.96 -1.00 28.29
CA THR A 693 -9.66 -2.10 29.20
C THR A 693 -10.18 -1.87 30.62
N SER A 694 -10.47 -0.62 30.99
CA SER A 694 -11.04 -0.27 32.29
C SER A 694 -12.57 -0.18 32.28
N TRP A 695 -13.22 -0.24 31.12
CA TRP A 695 -14.66 -0.06 31.03
C TRP A 695 -15.45 -1.26 31.54
N SER A 696 -16.46 -0.99 32.33
CA SER A 696 -17.53 -1.91 32.66
C SER A 696 -18.35 -2.26 31.38
N GLU A 697 -19.27 -3.19 31.49
CA GLU A 697 -20.16 -3.55 30.39
C GLU A 697 -21.13 -2.40 30.05
N ASP A 698 -21.65 -1.73 31.07
CA ASP A 698 -22.56 -0.59 30.88
C ASP A 698 -21.86 0.59 30.19
N GLU A 699 -20.63 0.88 30.57
CA GLU A 699 -19.83 1.92 29.92
C GLU A 699 -19.53 1.60 28.46
N ARG A 700 -19.21 0.33 28.16
CA ARG A 700 -19.04 -0.12 26.77
C ARG A 700 -20.31 0.02 25.95
N ASN A 701 -21.46 -0.35 26.53
CA ASN A 701 -22.75 -0.23 25.86
C ASN A 701 -23.14 1.24 25.65
N LEU A 702 -22.87 2.11 26.63
CA LEU A 702 -23.09 3.55 26.51
C LEU A 702 -22.20 4.16 25.40
N PHE A 703 -20.92 3.81 25.37
CA PHE A 703 -20.02 4.25 24.32
C PHE A 703 -20.50 3.76 22.95
N ALA A 704 -20.88 2.48 22.83
CA ALA A 704 -21.38 1.92 21.58
C ALA A 704 -22.65 2.61 21.09
N ALA A 705 -23.59 2.89 22.00
CA ALA A 705 -24.82 3.61 21.65
C ALA A 705 -24.53 5.03 21.13
N ARG A 706 -23.64 5.78 21.82
CA ARG A 706 -23.22 7.13 21.38
C ARG A 706 -22.51 7.08 20.03
N LEU A 707 -21.60 6.15 19.86
CA LEU A 707 -20.84 5.98 18.62
C LEU A 707 -21.76 5.62 17.45
N GLN A 708 -22.79 4.78 17.70
CA GLN A 708 -23.78 4.42 16.66
C GLN A 708 -24.64 5.60 16.23
N CYS A 709 -24.85 6.59 17.12
CA CYS A 709 -25.62 7.79 16.85
C CYS A 709 -24.78 8.91 16.18
N THR A 710 -23.52 8.64 15.85
CA THR A 710 -22.66 9.64 15.18
C THR A 710 -23.20 9.91 13.78
N ASP A 711 -23.43 11.18 13.48
CA ASP A 711 -23.63 11.61 12.10
C ASP A 711 -22.29 11.53 11.37
N ILE A 712 -22.23 10.72 10.34
CA ILE A 712 -21.02 10.46 9.57
C ILE A 712 -20.95 11.29 8.28
N ASP A 713 -21.97 12.11 8.01
CA ASP A 713 -21.96 12.94 6.80
C ASP A 713 -20.77 13.92 6.83
N GLY A 714 -20.05 14.00 5.74
CA GLY A 714 -18.82 14.80 5.62
C GLY A 714 -17.56 14.24 6.29
N LEU A 715 -17.62 13.12 7.04
CA LEU A 715 -16.45 12.54 7.71
C LEU A 715 -15.61 11.62 6.81
N SER A 716 -16.11 11.26 5.62
CA SER A 716 -15.46 10.35 4.68
C SER A 716 -15.07 9.00 5.32
N ILE A 717 -15.91 8.48 6.22
CA ILE A 717 -15.76 7.19 6.89
C ILE A 717 -16.92 6.24 6.54
N ALA A 718 -16.66 4.95 6.61
CA ALA A 718 -17.68 3.93 6.39
C ALA A 718 -18.75 3.95 7.49
N PRO A 719 -19.98 3.43 7.26
CA PRO A 719 -21.01 3.29 8.28
C PRO A 719 -20.48 2.63 9.55
N ILE A 720 -20.78 3.23 10.70
CA ILE A 720 -20.25 2.80 11.98
C ILE A 720 -21.02 1.60 12.51
N ARG A 721 -20.31 0.49 12.76
CA ARG A 721 -20.84 -0.71 13.43
C ARG A 721 -20.40 -0.71 14.91
N ALA A 722 -20.93 0.22 15.71
CA ALA A 722 -20.40 0.53 17.03
C ALA A 722 -20.38 -0.68 18.00
N PHE A 723 -21.44 -1.50 18.02
CA PHE A 723 -21.49 -2.69 18.86
C PHE A 723 -20.48 -3.75 18.45
N HIS A 724 -20.24 -3.93 17.15
CA HIS A 724 -19.18 -4.81 16.65
C HIS A 724 -17.79 -4.32 17.10
N LEU A 725 -17.51 -3.03 16.99
CA LEU A 725 -16.23 -2.45 17.41
C LEU A 725 -15.96 -2.63 18.90
N THR A 726 -16.96 -2.46 19.75
CA THR A 726 -16.81 -2.65 21.20
C THR A 726 -16.74 -4.11 21.61
N GLN A 727 -17.47 -5.00 20.92
CA GLN A 727 -17.40 -6.45 21.14
C GLN A 727 -16.03 -6.99 20.77
N TYR A 728 -15.51 -6.59 19.60
CA TYR A 728 -14.25 -7.10 19.04
C TYR A 728 -13.05 -6.15 19.23
N ARG A 729 -13.12 -5.30 20.25
CA ARG A 729 -12.23 -4.19 20.58
C ARG A 729 -10.72 -4.46 20.52
N ASN A 730 -10.29 -5.73 20.62
CA ASN A 730 -8.88 -6.13 20.57
C ASN A 730 -8.39 -6.51 19.16
N ASN A 731 -9.32 -6.67 18.18
CA ASN A 731 -9.01 -7.20 16.85
C ASN A 731 -9.40 -6.23 15.73
N LEU A 732 -9.39 -4.95 16.03
CA LEU A 732 -9.71 -3.88 15.08
C LEU A 732 -8.61 -3.71 14.03
N ILE A 733 -8.99 -3.25 12.85
CA ILE A 733 -8.12 -2.98 11.71
C ILE A 733 -7.89 -1.48 11.51
N GLY A 734 -7.03 -1.09 10.57
CA GLY A 734 -6.65 0.31 10.35
C GLY A 734 -7.83 1.25 10.13
N LYS A 735 -8.82 0.87 9.29
CA LYS A 735 -10.03 1.68 9.05
C LYS A 735 -10.85 1.92 10.33
N ASP A 736 -10.93 0.91 11.21
CA ASP A 736 -11.63 1.04 12.49
C ASP A 736 -10.92 2.03 13.41
N PHE A 737 -9.59 1.95 13.47
CA PHE A 737 -8.79 2.90 14.25
C PHE A 737 -8.85 4.32 13.67
N LYS A 738 -8.90 4.46 12.34
CA LYS A 738 -9.08 5.77 11.69
C LYS A 738 -10.40 6.42 12.11
N MET A 739 -11.47 5.66 12.15
CA MET A 739 -12.78 6.12 12.59
C MET A 739 -12.77 6.42 14.10
N LEU A 740 -12.25 5.50 14.93
CA LEU A 740 -12.16 5.73 16.39
C LEU A 740 -11.30 6.95 16.74
N MET A 741 -10.22 7.18 16.03
CA MET A 741 -9.36 8.36 16.22
C MET A 741 -10.13 9.67 16.05
N GLN A 742 -11.03 9.74 15.05
CA GLN A 742 -11.84 10.92 14.78
C GLN A 742 -12.99 11.08 15.78
N THR A 743 -13.60 10.00 16.26
CA THR A 743 -14.89 10.04 16.96
C THR A 743 -14.78 9.81 18.48
N THR A 744 -13.80 9.04 18.96
CA THR A 744 -13.67 8.67 20.37
C THR A 744 -13.67 9.86 21.32
N PRO A 745 -12.95 10.97 21.09
CA PRO A 745 -12.93 12.10 22.02
C PRO A 745 -14.33 12.65 22.34
N PHE A 746 -15.25 12.63 21.37
CA PHE A 746 -16.60 13.17 21.54
C PHE A 746 -17.53 12.22 22.32
N HIS A 747 -17.25 10.91 22.30
CA HIS A 747 -18.12 9.90 22.88
C HIS A 747 -17.71 9.44 24.27
N VAL A 748 -16.48 9.66 24.69
CA VAL A 748 -16.00 9.26 26.01
C VAL A 748 -16.28 10.29 27.09
N HIS A 749 -16.69 11.50 26.74
CA HIS A 749 -17.04 12.54 27.71
C HIS A 749 -18.20 12.06 28.59
N GLY A 750 -18.02 12.17 29.93
CA GLY A 750 -19.03 11.76 30.91
C GLY A 750 -19.26 10.23 31.01
N ILE A 751 -18.40 9.41 30.44
CA ILE A 751 -18.26 8.01 30.85
C ILE A 751 -17.43 8.01 32.12
N SER A 752 -18.04 7.68 33.26
CA SER A 752 -17.54 8.00 34.62
C SER A 752 -16.11 7.50 34.91
N GLU A 753 -15.78 6.32 34.48
CA GLU A 753 -14.43 5.76 34.71
C GLU A 753 -13.33 6.46 33.90
N ALA A 754 -13.64 6.84 32.66
CA ALA A 754 -12.64 7.41 31.75
C ALA A 754 -12.40 8.92 32.01
N THR A 755 -13.39 9.64 32.52
CA THR A 755 -13.32 11.11 32.63
C THR A 755 -13.29 11.63 34.06
N GLU A 756 -13.92 10.94 35.01
CA GLU A 756 -13.97 11.39 36.40
C GLU A 756 -12.84 10.80 37.25
N LYS A 757 -12.53 9.51 37.07
CA LYS A 757 -11.45 8.84 37.82
C LYS A 757 -10.08 8.92 37.12
N HIS A 758 -10.05 9.04 35.82
CA HIS A 758 -8.85 9.02 34.99
C HIS A 758 -8.88 10.10 33.90
N PRO A 759 -8.86 11.39 34.25
CA PRO A 759 -8.89 12.50 33.28
C PRO A 759 -7.71 12.47 32.30
N ASP A 760 -6.58 11.89 32.68
CA ASP A 760 -5.39 11.63 31.88
C ASP A 760 -5.72 10.80 30.62
N ARG A 761 -6.62 9.84 30.73
CA ARG A 761 -7.03 9.02 29.57
C ARG A 761 -7.86 9.80 28.54
N PHE A 762 -8.70 10.71 29.00
CA PHE A 762 -9.43 11.60 28.10
C PHE A 762 -8.45 12.56 27.40
N THR A 763 -7.51 13.14 28.14
CA THR A 763 -6.44 13.97 27.58
C THR A 763 -5.66 13.20 26.50
N LEU A 764 -5.33 11.94 26.76
CA LEU A 764 -4.63 11.09 25.79
C LEU A 764 -5.42 10.90 24.48
N VAL A 765 -6.69 10.52 24.54
CA VAL A 765 -7.47 10.29 23.32
C VAL A 765 -7.77 11.59 22.57
N LYS A 766 -7.90 12.70 23.28
CA LYS A 766 -8.01 14.03 22.67
C LYS A 766 -6.74 14.40 21.91
N ALA A 767 -5.57 14.31 22.55
CA ALA A 767 -4.28 14.60 21.94
C ALA A 767 -4.03 13.72 20.69
N VAL A 768 -4.39 12.43 20.75
CA VAL A 768 -4.29 11.51 19.61
C VAL A 768 -5.24 11.91 18.47
N GLY A 769 -6.46 12.36 18.78
CA GLY A 769 -7.42 12.85 17.79
C GLY A 769 -6.92 14.13 17.10
N GLU A 770 -6.39 15.07 17.85
CA GLU A 770 -5.80 16.34 17.34
C GLU A 770 -4.61 16.07 16.41
N LEU A 771 -3.69 15.20 16.82
CA LEU A 771 -2.57 14.77 15.99
C LEU A 771 -3.08 14.09 14.70
N GLY A 772 -4.08 13.23 14.82
CA GLY A 772 -4.69 12.58 13.66
C GLY A 772 -5.26 13.56 12.66
N ALA A 773 -5.99 14.56 13.10
CA ALA A 773 -6.53 15.60 12.22
C ALA A 773 -5.45 16.34 11.43
N ALA A 774 -4.28 16.57 12.04
CA ALA A 774 -3.14 17.18 11.36
C ALA A 774 -2.48 16.28 10.31
N LEU A 775 -2.46 14.94 10.51
CA LEU A 775 -1.71 14.01 9.65
C LEU A 775 -2.45 13.58 8.36
N TRP A 776 -3.79 13.67 8.32
CA TRP A 776 -4.58 13.28 7.14
C TRP A 776 -4.88 14.45 6.20
N VAL A 777 -3.98 15.43 6.15
CA VAL A 777 -4.08 16.55 5.20
C VAL A 777 -3.48 16.17 3.84
N HIS A 778 -4.15 16.58 2.75
CA HIS A 778 -3.67 16.39 1.39
C HIS A 778 -2.75 17.53 0.92
N GLU A 779 -2.84 18.67 1.58
CA GLU A 779 -2.18 19.91 1.23
C GLU A 779 -1.75 20.66 2.50
N ILE A 780 -0.51 21.11 2.54
CA ILE A 780 0.06 21.91 3.62
C ILE A 780 0.16 23.35 3.10
N LYS A 781 -0.60 24.27 3.67
CA LYS A 781 -0.67 25.66 3.20
C LYS A 781 0.60 26.47 3.52
N ASP A 782 1.13 26.27 4.71
CA ASP A 782 2.36 26.88 5.20
C ASP A 782 3.15 25.81 5.94
N MET A 783 4.28 25.40 5.39
CA MET A 783 5.08 24.30 5.92
C MET A 783 5.63 24.60 7.31
N GLU A 784 6.17 25.80 7.53
CA GLU A 784 6.83 26.12 8.80
C GLU A 784 5.82 26.23 9.94
N MET A 785 4.68 26.87 9.70
CA MET A 785 3.61 26.95 10.70
C MET A 785 3.02 25.56 10.98
N TYR A 786 2.76 24.76 9.96
CA TYR A 786 2.24 23.42 10.11
C TYR A 786 3.20 22.51 10.89
N LEU A 787 4.52 22.58 10.63
CA LEU A 787 5.50 21.77 11.35
C LEU A 787 5.65 22.21 12.82
N ALA A 788 5.55 23.51 13.10
CA ALA A 788 5.54 24.03 14.47
C ALA A 788 4.30 23.53 15.25
N ASP A 789 3.11 23.56 14.63
CA ASP A 789 1.91 22.99 15.23
C ASP A 789 2.04 21.47 15.44
N LEU A 790 2.59 20.76 14.47
CA LEU A 790 2.79 19.31 14.55
C LEU A 790 3.79 18.92 15.65
N GLU A 791 4.83 19.72 15.88
CA GLU A 791 5.77 19.53 16.98
C GLU A 791 5.05 19.59 18.33
N VAL A 792 4.18 20.58 18.52
CA VAL A 792 3.36 20.70 19.74
C VAL A 792 2.41 19.51 19.87
N LEU A 793 1.72 19.12 18.79
CA LEU A 793 0.77 17.99 18.82
C LEU A 793 1.47 16.66 19.13
N THR A 794 2.66 16.42 18.59
CA THR A 794 3.43 15.21 18.89
C THR A 794 3.93 15.21 20.34
N ALA A 795 4.38 16.34 20.86
CA ALA A 795 4.78 16.49 22.26
C ALA A 795 3.59 16.22 23.20
N ASN A 796 2.41 16.80 22.91
CA ASN A 796 1.19 16.56 23.69
C ASN A 796 0.81 15.07 23.76
N VAL A 797 0.94 14.34 22.66
CA VAL A 797 0.68 12.89 22.64
C VAL A 797 1.70 12.13 23.50
N LEU A 798 2.98 12.47 23.43
CA LEU A 798 4.03 11.82 24.21
C LEU A 798 3.87 12.10 25.70
N ASP A 799 3.57 13.33 26.08
CA ASP A 799 3.34 13.74 27.46
C ASP A 799 2.09 13.04 28.02
N ALA A 800 0.99 13.00 27.26
CA ALA A 800 -0.22 12.29 27.67
C ALA A 800 0.01 10.77 27.84
N PHE A 801 0.86 10.15 27.01
CA PHE A 801 1.29 8.77 27.26
C PHE A 801 2.17 8.64 28.48
N GLY A 802 3.04 9.61 28.74
CA GLY A 802 3.89 9.68 29.92
C GLY A 802 3.08 9.71 31.22
N ASP A 803 2.02 10.52 31.25
CA ASP A 803 1.10 10.65 32.39
C ASP A 803 0.31 9.35 32.66
N VAL A 804 -0.19 8.71 31.60
CA VAL A 804 -0.99 7.49 31.74
C VAL A 804 -0.13 6.24 32.01
N ASP A 805 0.97 6.08 31.30
CA ASP A 805 1.89 4.93 31.42
C ASP A 805 3.27 5.27 30.84
N CYS A 806 4.12 5.87 31.67
CA CYS A 806 5.47 6.28 31.28
C CYS A 806 6.35 5.14 30.72
N LYS A 807 6.07 3.88 31.07
CA LYS A 807 6.82 2.72 30.55
C LYS A 807 6.59 2.52 29.07
N LYS A 808 5.44 2.95 28.51
CA LYS A 808 5.17 2.83 27.08
C LYS A 808 6.16 3.61 26.23
N ILE A 809 6.58 4.77 26.67
CA ILE A 809 7.61 5.58 25.99
C ILE A 809 8.89 4.77 25.77
N LEU A 810 9.30 3.98 26.77
CA LEU A 810 10.54 3.19 26.70
C LEU A 810 10.44 1.91 25.88
N VAL A 811 9.23 1.32 25.77
CA VAL A 811 9.05 -0.02 25.15
C VAL A 811 8.30 -0.01 23.83
N LYS A 812 7.64 1.10 23.46
CA LYS A 812 6.87 1.23 22.24
C LYS A 812 7.55 2.19 21.27
N ILE A 813 8.43 1.64 20.43
CA ILE A 813 9.21 2.44 19.48
C ILE A 813 8.36 3.38 18.62
N LYS A 814 7.10 3.02 18.33
CA LYS A 814 6.19 3.85 17.55
C LYS A 814 5.92 5.20 18.19
N LEU A 815 6.01 5.31 19.52
CA LEU A 815 5.91 6.60 20.22
C LEU A 815 7.15 7.46 19.94
N HIS A 816 8.35 6.90 20.06
CA HIS A 816 9.58 7.63 19.71
C HIS A 816 9.68 8.01 18.22
N LEU A 817 8.95 7.34 17.34
CA LEU A 817 8.94 7.72 15.92
C LEU A 817 8.13 9.00 15.65
N LEU A 818 7.29 9.46 16.57
CA LEU A 818 6.48 10.69 16.39
C LEU A 818 7.34 11.94 16.16
N PRO A 819 8.40 12.22 16.94
CA PRO A 819 9.28 13.37 16.67
C PRO A 819 9.91 13.34 15.26
N HIS A 820 10.13 12.17 14.67
CA HIS A 820 10.68 12.05 13.32
C HIS A 820 9.68 12.45 12.21
N LEU A 821 8.38 12.58 12.51
CA LEU A 821 7.38 13.05 11.54
C LEU A 821 7.70 14.46 11.03
N ILE A 822 8.27 15.32 11.87
CA ILE A 822 8.60 16.70 11.53
C ILE A 822 9.59 16.73 10.34
N ASP A 823 10.71 16.01 10.48
CA ASP A 823 11.72 15.91 9.43
C ASP A 823 11.19 15.17 8.20
N ASP A 824 10.42 14.09 8.41
CA ASP A 824 9.89 13.30 7.30
C ASP A 824 8.88 14.08 6.47
N ILE A 825 8.02 14.90 7.09
CA ILE A 825 7.06 15.72 6.36
C ILE A 825 7.77 16.86 5.62
N ARG A 826 8.77 17.48 6.22
CA ARG A 826 9.62 18.46 5.52
C ARG A 826 10.29 17.86 4.29
N ARG A 827 10.78 16.62 4.40
CA ARG A 827 11.49 15.93 3.33
C ARG A 827 10.58 15.35 2.26
N PHE A 828 9.45 14.76 2.64
CA PHE A 828 8.61 13.97 1.73
C PHE A 828 7.24 14.61 1.45
N GLY A 829 6.92 15.76 2.04
CA GLY A 829 5.60 16.40 1.92
C GLY A 829 4.56 15.80 2.86
N PRO A 830 3.26 16.02 2.59
CA PRO A 830 2.18 15.53 3.45
C PRO A 830 2.31 14.04 3.79
N ALA A 831 2.14 13.68 5.06
CA ALA A 831 2.35 12.31 5.55
C ALA A 831 1.56 11.24 4.77
N ILE A 832 0.39 11.62 4.25
CA ILE A 832 -0.46 10.75 3.43
C ILE A 832 0.22 10.29 2.13
N ARG A 833 1.24 11.02 1.63
CA ARG A 833 1.98 10.65 0.42
C ARG A 833 2.87 9.42 0.61
N ASN A 834 3.19 9.09 1.86
CA ASN A 834 3.96 7.90 2.23
C ASN A 834 3.09 6.81 2.87
N SER A 835 1.75 6.96 2.85
CA SER A 835 0.83 5.94 3.36
C SER A 835 0.90 4.67 2.54
N THR A 836 0.91 3.52 3.23
CA THR A 836 0.91 2.19 2.61
C THR A 836 -0.50 1.66 2.35
N GLU A 837 -1.55 2.41 2.67
CA GLU A 837 -2.95 1.95 2.56
C GLU A 837 -3.28 1.40 1.17
N VAL A 838 -2.84 2.05 0.09
CA VAL A 838 -3.12 1.60 -1.29
C VAL A 838 -2.45 0.25 -1.59
N PHE A 839 -1.23 0.02 -1.09
CA PHE A 839 -0.52 -1.25 -1.28
C PHE A 839 -1.15 -2.36 -0.45
N GLU A 840 -1.59 -2.06 0.78
CA GLU A 840 -2.33 -3.00 1.62
C GLU A 840 -3.68 -3.40 0.97
N CYS A 841 -4.41 -2.45 0.41
CA CYS A 841 -5.61 -2.72 -0.36
C CYS A 841 -5.30 -3.60 -1.58
N PHE A 842 -4.19 -3.35 -2.27
CA PHE A 842 -3.76 -4.13 -3.43
C PHE A 842 -3.33 -5.57 -3.09
N ASN A 843 -2.98 -5.85 -1.83
CA ASN A 843 -2.74 -7.21 -1.35
C ASN A 843 -3.96 -8.14 -1.51
N ALA A 844 -5.17 -7.60 -1.61
CA ALA A 844 -6.36 -8.38 -1.95
C ALA A 844 -6.26 -9.00 -3.35
N VAL A 845 -5.77 -8.23 -4.33
CA VAL A 845 -5.52 -8.71 -5.70
C VAL A 845 -4.45 -9.81 -5.69
N PHE A 846 -3.37 -9.60 -4.93
CA PHE A 846 -2.32 -10.61 -4.76
C PHE A 846 -2.88 -11.93 -4.19
N ARG A 847 -3.70 -11.88 -3.14
CA ARG A 847 -4.30 -13.08 -2.54
C ARG A 847 -5.14 -13.87 -3.54
N LEU A 848 -5.93 -13.19 -4.37
CA LEU A 848 -6.67 -13.84 -5.46
C LEU A 848 -5.73 -14.51 -6.47
N CYS A 849 -4.59 -13.88 -6.79
CA CYS A 849 -3.59 -14.47 -7.67
C CYS A 849 -2.90 -15.68 -7.04
N SER A 850 -2.59 -15.64 -5.75
CA SER A 850 -1.97 -16.73 -5.01
C SER A 850 -2.89 -17.96 -4.90
N VAL A 851 -4.12 -17.76 -4.43
CA VAL A 851 -5.10 -18.85 -4.24
C VAL A 851 -5.45 -19.56 -5.54
N LEU A 852 -5.50 -18.84 -6.66
CA LEU A 852 -5.82 -19.41 -7.97
C LEU A 852 -4.56 -19.80 -8.78
N SER A 853 -3.39 -19.84 -8.17
CA SER A 853 -2.19 -20.45 -8.75
C SER A 853 -2.23 -21.98 -8.58
N ASN A 854 -1.41 -22.70 -9.34
CA ASN A 854 -1.25 -24.13 -9.16
C ASN A 854 -0.25 -24.49 -8.04
N HIS A 855 0.28 -23.53 -7.32
CA HIS A 855 1.25 -23.62 -6.23
C HIS A 855 2.59 -24.33 -6.57
N GLN A 856 2.85 -24.65 -7.84
CA GLN A 856 4.14 -25.26 -8.25
C GLN A 856 5.24 -24.21 -8.42
N ALA A 857 4.90 -23.04 -8.94
CA ALA A 857 5.82 -21.91 -9.09
C ALA A 857 5.10 -20.59 -8.79
N PRO A 858 4.61 -20.39 -7.56
CA PRO A 858 3.70 -19.27 -7.23
C PRO A 858 4.31 -17.92 -7.56
N SER A 859 5.59 -17.70 -7.29
CA SER A 859 6.28 -16.44 -7.63
C SER A 859 6.18 -16.10 -9.13
N ARG A 860 6.41 -17.08 -10.02
CA ARG A 860 6.32 -16.90 -11.47
C ARG A 860 4.89 -16.69 -11.93
N ASP A 861 3.99 -17.54 -11.48
CA ASP A 861 2.60 -17.57 -11.97
C ASP A 861 1.86 -16.31 -11.57
N ILE A 862 2.11 -15.81 -10.36
CA ILE A 862 1.58 -14.53 -9.86
C ILE A 862 2.18 -13.37 -10.66
N ALA A 863 3.51 -13.32 -10.83
CA ALA A 863 4.17 -12.26 -11.58
C ALA A 863 3.62 -12.15 -13.02
N GLN A 864 3.49 -13.29 -13.73
CA GLN A 864 2.93 -13.33 -15.09
C GLN A 864 1.46 -12.90 -15.13
N LYS A 865 0.69 -13.19 -14.10
CA LYS A 865 -0.72 -12.74 -14.04
C LYS A 865 -0.80 -11.23 -13.89
N PHE A 866 0.03 -10.63 -13.06
CA PHE A 866 0.08 -9.16 -12.93
C PHE A 866 0.50 -8.48 -14.24
N THR A 867 1.46 -9.04 -14.98
CA THR A 867 1.81 -8.46 -16.31
C THR A 867 0.64 -8.50 -17.28
N SER A 868 -0.21 -9.54 -17.21
CA SER A 868 -1.41 -9.63 -18.05
C SER A 868 -2.46 -8.60 -17.64
N MET A 869 -2.62 -8.33 -16.34
CA MET A 869 -3.51 -7.27 -15.83
C MET A 869 -3.04 -5.89 -16.28
N ASP A 870 -1.74 -5.60 -16.13
CA ASP A 870 -1.15 -4.32 -16.53
C ASP A 870 -1.24 -4.10 -18.05
N ARG A 871 -1.08 -5.16 -18.85
CA ARG A 871 -1.31 -5.09 -20.29
C ARG A 871 -2.73 -4.66 -20.61
N VAL A 872 -3.74 -5.27 -19.98
CA VAL A 872 -5.14 -4.92 -20.22
C VAL A 872 -5.40 -3.47 -19.80
N LYS A 873 -4.91 -3.03 -18.64
CA LYS A 873 -4.95 -1.62 -18.22
C LYS A 873 -4.36 -0.71 -19.31
N HIS A 874 -3.17 -1.02 -19.80
CA HIS A 874 -2.44 -0.24 -20.80
C HIS A 874 -3.20 -0.14 -22.14
N ILE A 875 -3.73 -1.26 -22.63
CA ILE A 875 -4.49 -1.30 -23.88
C ILE A 875 -5.77 -0.48 -23.77
N LEU A 876 -6.54 -0.64 -22.69
CA LEU A 876 -7.83 0.03 -22.49
C LEU A 876 -7.70 1.54 -22.32
N SER A 877 -6.62 2.01 -21.69
CA SER A 877 -6.31 3.44 -21.53
C SER A 877 -5.68 4.06 -22.79
N GLY A 878 -5.49 3.29 -23.85
CA GLY A 878 -4.94 3.77 -25.11
C GLY A 878 -3.42 3.90 -25.12
N GLY A 879 -2.74 3.13 -24.27
CA GLY A 879 -1.28 3.06 -24.27
C GLY A 879 -0.72 2.65 -25.63
N TYR A 880 0.45 3.20 -25.96
CA TYR A 880 1.15 2.89 -27.21
C TYR A 880 2.06 1.67 -27.05
N TRP A 881 2.16 0.89 -28.10
CA TRP A 881 3.17 -0.17 -28.26
C TRP A 881 3.84 -0.07 -29.63
N LYS A 882 4.99 -0.70 -29.78
CA LYS A 882 5.79 -0.63 -31.02
C LYS A 882 5.47 -1.81 -31.93
N GLU A 883 5.03 -1.53 -33.16
CA GLU A 883 4.88 -2.52 -34.22
C GLU A 883 5.84 -2.17 -35.37
N GLY A 884 6.86 -2.98 -35.57
CA GLY A 884 7.94 -2.65 -36.48
C GLY A 884 8.65 -1.35 -36.06
N SER A 885 8.56 -0.31 -36.89
CA SER A 885 9.13 1.02 -36.60
C SER A 885 8.10 2.03 -36.09
N GLN A 886 6.81 1.67 -36.00
CA GLN A 886 5.74 2.61 -35.66
C GLN A 886 5.20 2.38 -34.26
N TRP A 887 4.84 3.47 -33.60
CA TRP A 887 4.09 3.45 -32.35
C TRP A 887 2.60 3.50 -32.66
N VAL A 888 1.85 2.51 -32.18
CA VAL A 888 0.43 2.31 -32.46
C VAL A 888 -0.38 2.20 -31.18
N GLN A 889 -1.66 2.49 -31.27
CA GLN A 889 -2.63 2.39 -30.17
C GLN A 889 -3.73 1.36 -30.49
N ALA A 890 -4.47 1.00 -29.46
CA ALA A 890 -5.70 0.24 -29.59
C ALA A 890 -6.76 0.98 -30.43
N GLY A 891 -7.62 0.24 -31.08
CA GLY A 891 -8.74 0.77 -31.86
C GLY A 891 -9.72 1.59 -30.99
N SER A 892 -10.53 2.42 -31.65
CA SER A 892 -11.47 3.32 -30.96
C SER A 892 -12.48 2.59 -30.09
N GLY A 893 -12.95 1.42 -30.53
CA GLY A 893 -13.87 0.57 -29.77
C GLY A 893 -13.28 0.11 -28.44
N VAL A 894 -12.02 -0.32 -28.45
CA VAL A 894 -11.29 -0.76 -27.24
C VAL A 894 -11.11 0.40 -26.27
N ARG A 895 -10.60 1.53 -26.74
CA ARG A 895 -10.35 2.72 -25.91
C ARG A 895 -11.64 3.33 -25.33
N SER A 896 -12.77 3.15 -25.99
CA SER A 896 -14.06 3.65 -25.50
C SER A 896 -14.56 2.88 -24.26
N VAL A 897 -14.10 1.65 -24.03
CA VAL A 897 -14.55 0.82 -22.91
C VAL A 897 -14.19 1.45 -21.57
N LEU A 898 -12.92 1.85 -21.38
CA LEU A 898 -12.50 2.47 -20.11
C LEU A 898 -13.23 3.80 -19.88
N ARG A 899 -13.40 4.62 -20.93
CA ARG A 899 -14.04 5.94 -20.82
C ARG A 899 -15.53 5.89 -20.56
N LYS A 900 -16.25 4.87 -21.09
CA LYS A 900 -17.72 4.80 -21.09
C LYS A 900 -18.30 3.78 -20.10
N LYS A 901 -17.49 2.96 -19.45
CA LYS A 901 -17.98 1.86 -18.59
C LYS A 901 -17.48 1.99 -17.15
N PRO A 902 -18.23 2.65 -16.26
CA PRO A 902 -17.84 2.86 -14.85
C PRO A 902 -17.52 1.55 -14.12
N ILE A 903 -18.24 0.47 -14.42
CA ILE A 903 -17.98 -0.85 -13.84
C ILE A 903 -16.56 -1.33 -14.15
N ILE A 904 -16.07 -1.15 -15.36
CA ILE A 904 -14.71 -1.52 -15.74
C ILE A 904 -13.69 -0.62 -15.06
N GLN A 905 -13.95 0.69 -14.95
CA GLN A 905 -13.11 1.63 -14.23
C GLN A 905 -12.92 1.18 -12.78
N ARG A 906 -14.01 0.88 -12.09
CA ARG A 906 -13.99 0.42 -10.69
C ARG A 906 -13.16 -0.85 -10.50
N TYR A 907 -13.40 -1.89 -11.30
CA TYR A 907 -12.67 -3.16 -11.17
C TYR A 907 -11.21 -3.11 -11.63
N LEU A 908 -10.82 -2.10 -12.41
CA LEU A 908 -9.43 -1.81 -12.72
C LEU A 908 -8.75 -0.94 -11.66
N GLY A 909 -9.50 -0.41 -10.69
CA GLY A 909 -9.03 0.53 -9.68
C GLY A 909 -8.77 1.93 -10.23
N TRP A 910 -9.44 2.31 -11.31
CA TRP A 910 -9.34 3.61 -11.97
C TRP A 910 -10.48 4.53 -11.53
N VAL A 911 -10.12 5.71 -11.06
CA VAL A 911 -11.08 6.80 -10.84
C VAL A 911 -10.81 7.85 -11.89
N PRO A 912 -11.73 8.08 -12.85
CA PRO A 912 -11.52 9.11 -13.87
C PRO A 912 -11.42 10.48 -13.22
N ASP A 913 -10.63 11.34 -13.82
CA ASP A 913 -10.43 12.73 -13.37
C ASP A 913 -11.66 13.59 -13.73
N ASN A 914 -12.81 13.17 -13.23
CA ASN A 914 -14.09 13.86 -13.39
C ASN A 914 -14.37 14.72 -12.14
N SER A 915 -13.33 15.26 -11.49
CA SER A 915 -13.56 16.22 -10.42
C SER A 915 -14.31 17.40 -11.04
N ALA A 916 -15.61 17.38 -10.85
CA ALA A 916 -16.43 18.51 -11.24
C ALA A 916 -15.86 19.74 -10.52
N ALA A 917 -15.64 20.82 -11.24
CA ALA A 917 -15.04 22.03 -10.66
C ALA A 917 -15.88 22.51 -9.46
N PRO A 918 -15.27 23.07 -8.41
CA PRO A 918 -16.02 23.69 -7.33
C PRO A 918 -17.09 24.63 -7.87
N GLY A 919 -18.28 24.56 -7.29
CA GLY A 919 -19.44 25.30 -7.78
C GLY A 919 -20.28 24.54 -8.83
N THR A 920 -19.86 23.37 -9.29
CA THR A 920 -20.67 22.54 -10.20
C THR A 920 -21.91 22.04 -9.48
N LEU A 921 -23.07 22.20 -10.12
CA LEU A 921 -24.38 21.76 -9.64
C LEU A 921 -24.93 20.62 -10.49
N THR A 922 -25.43 19.58 -9.84
CA THR A 922 -26.35 18.63 -10.48
C THR A 922 -27.76 19.03 -10.09
N LEU A 923 -28.56 19.46 -11.04
CA LEU A 923 -29.92 19.91 -10.77
C LEU A 923 -30.84 18.68 -10.56
N ALA A 924 -31.81 18.83 -9.69
CA ALA A 924 -32.90 17.86 -9.54
C ALA A 924 -33.70 17.74 -10.86
N ALA A 925 -34.27 16.56 -11.09
CA ALA A 925 -35.06 16.29 -12.30
C ALA A 925 -36.15 17.36 -12.53
N GLU A 926 -36.49 17.62 -13.79
CA GLU A 926 -37.44 18.68 -14.17
C GLU A 926 -38.84 18.62 -13.55
N ARG A 927 -39.19 17.48 -12.94
CA ARG A 927 -40.44 17.31 -12.17
C ARG A 927 -40.63 18.30 -11.02
N HIS A 928 -39.54 18.87 -10.56
CA HIS A 928 -39.58 19.84 -9.43
C HIS A 928 -39.47 21.29 -9.91
N GLY A 929 -40.10 21.75 -10.90
CA GLY A 929 -40.16 23.08 -11.41
C GLY A 929 -39.38 24.22 -10.69
N LEU A 930 -39.43 25.40 -11.19
CA LEU A 930 -38.90 26.58 -10.51
C LEU A 930 -39.85 27.00 -9.39
N VAL A 931 -39.34 27.16 -8.16
CA VAL A 931 -40.09 27.53 -6.97
C VAL A 931 -39.62 28.87 -6.42
N ASP A 932 -40.46 29.53 -5.62
CA ASP A 932 -40.02 30.68 -4.84
C ASP A 932 -39.21 30.23 -3.60
N TRP A 933 -38.54 31.16 -2.94
CA TRP A 933 -37.67 30.85 -1.79
C TRP A 933 -38.45 30.14 -0.65
N ALA A 934 -39.59 30.65 -0.31
CA ALA A 934 -40.42 30.11 0.77
C ALA A 934 -40.89 28.68 0.52
N SER A 935 -41.09 28.34 -0.76
CA SER A 935 -41.43 26.97 -1.17
C SER A 935 -40.21 26.07 -1.27
N ALA A 936 -39.03 26.65 -1.43
CA ALA A 936 -37.77 25.91 -1.60
C ALA A 936 -37.14 25.48 -0.24
N THR A 937 -37.35 26.27 0.81
CA THR A 937 -36.69 26.05 2.10
C THR A 937 -37.54 26.63 3.25
N SER A 938 -37.36 26.08 4.45
CA SER A 938 -37.94 26.64 5.70
C SER A 938 -37.12 27.79 6.28
N ILE A 939 -35.95 28.12 5.72
CA ILE A 939 -35.08 29.18 6.21
C ILE A 939 -35.62 30.51 5.72
N ALA A 940 -35.82 31.44 6.65
CA ALA A 940 -36.28 32.80 6.29
C ALA A 940 -35.24 33.50 5.39
N SER A 941 -35.74 34.18 4.37
CA SER A 941 -34.87 34.88 3.39
C SER A 941 -34.03 35.97 4.02
N ASP A 942 -34.47 36.54 5.11
CA ASP A 942 -33.79 37.60 5.85
C ASP A 942 -32.59 37.06 6.63
N GLU A 943 -32.65 35.81 7.12
CA GLU A 943 -31.58 35.16 7.86
C GLU A 943 -30.34 34.93 7.03
N VAL A 944 -30.53 34.72 5.73
CA VAL A 944 -29.37 34.46 4.79
C VAL A 944 -29.09 35.66 3.88
N GLY A 945 -29.76 36.79 4.11
CA GLY A 945 -29.52 38.01 3.33
C GLY A 945 -29.78 37.87 1.82
N ILE A 946 -30.63 36.92 1.43
CA ILE A 946 -30.80 36.52 0.02
C ILE A 946 -31.31 37.68 -0.85
N TYR A 947 -32.14 38.58 -0.27
CA TYR A 947 -32.67 39.76 -0.98
C TYR A 947 -31.64 40.84 -1.28
N ARG A 948 -30.51 40.81 -0.63
CA ARG A 948 -29.40 41.74 -0.95
C ARG A 948 -28.72 41.40 -2.27
N LYS A 949 -28.78 40.11 -2.66
CA LYS A 949 -28.09 39.60 -3.85
C LYS A 949 -29.03 39.33 -5.03
N TYR A 950 -30.28 38.98 -4.76
CA TYR A 950 -31.24 38.52 -5.78
C TYR A 950 -32.58 39.27 -5.68
N PRO A 951 -33.24 39.55 -6.82
CA PRO A 951 -34.57 40.15 -6.84
C PRO A 951 -35.61 39.31 -6.12
N LEU A 952 -36.63 39.93 -5.56
CA LEU A 952 -37.69 39.26 -4.80
C LEU A 952 -38.51 38.24 -5.63
N ASP A 953 -38.58 38.45 -6.92
CA ASP A 953 -39.26 37.58 -7.88
C ASP A 953 -38.38 36.44 -8.42
N SER A 954 -37.16 36.31 -7.91
CA SER A 954 -36.24 35.23 -8.31
C SER A 954 -36.87 33.87 -8.07
N ARG A 955 -36.67 32.96 -9.02
CA ARG A 955 -37.11 31.57 -8.97
C ARG A 955 -35.94 30.65 -8.74
N TRP A 956 -36.16 29.63 -7.90
CA TRP A 956 -35.15 28.74 -7.42
C TRP A 956 -35.39 27.32 -7.90
N ARG A 957 -34.32 26.54 -8.08
CA ARG A 957 -34.37 25.13 -8.44
C ARG A 957 -33.56 24.32 -7.46
N HIS A 958 -34.09 23.20 -7.02
CA HIS A 958 -33.34 22.28 -6.17
C HIS A 958 -32.16 21.68 -6.94
N ALA A 959 -31.03 21.56 -6.26
CA ALA A 959 -29.90 20.79 -6.70
C ALA A 959 -29.85 19.44 -5.98
N GLN A 960 -29.43 18.39 -6.67
CA GLN A 960 -29.16 17.09 -6.06
C GLN A 960 -27.79 17.09 -5.40
N THR A 961 -26.81 17.71 -6.05
CA THR A 961 -25.44 17.80 -5.54
C THR A 961 -24.84 19.17 -5.87
N LEU A 962 -23.93 19.60 -5.01
CA LEU A 962 -23.06 20.75 -5.19
C LEU A 962 -21.62 20.31 -4.88
N ILE A 963 -20.68 20.70 -5.71
CA ILE A 963 -19.25 20.52 -5.40
C ILE A 963 -18.79 21.73 -4.60
N ALA A 964 -18.40 21.51 -3.34
CA ALA A 964 -17.84 22.53 -2.48
C ALA A 964 -16.44 23.01 -2.98
N LYS A 965 -15.93 24.13 -2.44
CA LYS A 965 -14.58 24.62 -2.73
C LYS A 965 -13.48 23.61 -2.38
N SER A 966 -13.71 22.79 -1.37
CA SER A 966 -12.85 21.67 -0.95
C SER A 966 -12.84 20.49 -1.93
N GLY A 967 -13.77 20.44 -2.90
CA GLY A 967 -13.98 19.31 -3.78
C GLY A 967 -15.02 18.30 -3.29
N ASP A 968 -15.55 18.49 -2.07
CA ASP A 968 -16.54 17.60 -1.49
C ASP A 968 -17.88 17.70 -2.22
N VAL A 969 -18.57 16.55 -2.33
CA VAL A 969 -19.92 16.47 -2.89
C VAL A 969 -20.93 16.72 -1.79
N CYS A 970 -21.51 17.91 -1.77
CA CYS A 970 -22.60 18.26 -0.85
C CYS A 970 -23.95 17.83 -1.42
N ARG A 971 -24.79 17.25 -0.60
CA ARG A 971 -26.17 16.83 -0.93
C ARG A 971 -27.17 17.56 -0.03
N PRO A 972 -28.47 17.57 -0.33
CA PRO A 972 -29.45 18.07 0.61
C PRO A 972 -29.34 17.36 1.97
N GLY A 973 -29.18 18.14 3.06
CA GLY A 973 -28.91 17.61 4.40
C GLY A 973 -27.42 17.59 4.81
N SER A 974 -26.49 17.81 3.90
CA SER A 974 -25.06 17.91 4.26
C SER A 974 -24.78 19.18 5.07
N TRP A 975 -23.99 19.03 6.13
CA TRP A 975 -23.44 20.16 6.87
C TRP A 975 -22.30 20.80 6.08
N VAL A 976 -22.32 22.13 5.92
CA VAL A 976 -21.33 22.86 5.15
C VAL A 976 -20.86 24.10 5.92
N PHE A 977 -19.57 24.41 5.80
CA PHE A 977 -19.05 25.70 6.21
C PHE A 977 -19.05 26.65 4.99
N PHE A 978 -19.57 27.82 5.15
CA PHE A 978 -19.53 28.84 4.10
C PHE A 978 -18.98 30.16 4.63
N HIS A 979 -18.28 30.89 3.79
CA HIS A 979 -17.95 32.27 4.06
C HIS A 979 -19.14 33.14 3.67
N SER A 980 -19.70 33.88 4.61
CA SER A 980 -20.57 34.97 4.30
C SER A 980 -19.68 36.14 3.87
N ASP A 981 -19.70 36.48 2.58
CA ASP A 981 -19.20 37.78 2.21
C ASP A 981 -20.18 38.81 2.80
N GLU A 982 -19.74 39.60 3.78
CA GLU A 982 -20.50 40.75 4.27
C GLU A 982 -20.72 41.78 3.20
#